data_e4a1e8614a7bf8633dc2c9f02451e056
#
_entry.id   e4a1e8614a7bf8633dc2c9f02451e056
#
_cell.length_a   1.000
_cell.length_b   1.000
_cell.length_c   1.000
_cell.angle_alpha   90.00
_cell.angle_beta   90.00
_cell.angle_gamma   90.00
#
_symmetry.space_group_name_H-M   'P 1'
#
loop_
_entity.id
_entity.type
_entity.pdbx_description
1 polymer ?
#
loop_
_entity_poly.entity_id
_entity_poly.type
_entity_poly.pdbx_seq_one_letter_code
_entity_poly.pdbx_strand_id
1 'polypeptide(L)'
;VAVTLAWLGFAAPALAGPPEWGRAVVRIELKTDAQLYLYQFKKEIVQQTGEPLNAAKVDESLKRLYATGRFVSLRADAEPDGGGVVLTFVGKARYFVGLVQVTGTPKPLDSSTLVAATRLPLGRPLYEDELATATQNIRNVLRDNAFYQATVQSSVERNPATQEVQILMTITPGHQARLRGVAFNGHAAYSPDRLRSVTGWHPGDRLTSPEIEKGLYKIHNFYLKRGYLQASTNIQKRVFHPKTNTEDLIVECEAGPVIEVHVRGASISRHKLRDILPLYQDGVIDQPSLERGSRVLTNFYQQKGFLRAEVTIEPVEHIQADHMRITYRVALGPAGSFAGYKFAGNNHVSDAILASVMTIRPAQFPFQTAAFSTRMLDDDINSLKGVYQSQGFLDAQITPHFNYYYQDLPQRLFVTLDIQEGERTMVGQIDLQGVTDEQRKALLPGLANQQGLFYSPENEQKDRDTILRYFTNRGYSHARVIASSSPAGQEHLMDVRYQVRPGNQERIERVVLLGNKHTREGVVRRELSFRSNQPVNESALLDSQRRLYDLGLFNQVQIAPQNPQTQETDKSVLVSMEEAPRWTVGYGGGIEVQRLGSNEPQGQLKASPRVSLEVSRIGVGGRNQTLTFRGRLSTLDKGADVSYYVPKFPKRPDISVRLNANVDSSRNVLTFTARRKEASIVMEKRWSQTTFLSARYSFRKVQALDLSNRISASQIPLASRAAQIGMFALSYINDHRDNPIDATRGSYSVADAGVSWSGLGSEANFLRFSAQNATYYRLTPFMVFARNTRLAIESPYGALRHVTVTQPDGSQQIVLTHAIPLPERFFLGGSDSLRGFSINQAGPRDPQTGFPIGGNALFLNSLELRFSFAQDRLGVVLFHDMGNVYSSIRRMKLLKFYQNSPTDFDYTVHALGIGFLYKTPVGPLRFDVGYAVNPTRYQVAGQNGLEVRRLPRIQYFLSIGQSF
;
A
#
# COMPACT_ATOMS: atom_id res chain seq x y z
N VAL A 1 -46.83 22.89 -2.72
CA VAL A 1 -47.85 23.64 -3.41
C VAL A 1 -49.19 23.06 -2.96
N ALA A 2 -49.88 23.84 -2.11
CA ALA A 2 -51.18 23.46 -1.60
C ALA A 2 -52.22 23.74 -2.73
N VAL A 3 -53.03 22.72 -3.06
CA VAL A 3 -54.18 22.90 -3.92
C VAL A 3 -55.42 22.92 -2.99
N THR A 4 -56.00 24.08 -2.88
CA THR A 4 -57.33 24.32 -2.26
C THR A 4 -58.42 23.73 -3.15
N LEU A 5 -59.13 22.71 -2.70
CA LEU A 5 -60.35 22.18 -3.32
C LEU A 5 -61.55 22.94 -2.81
N ALA A 6 -62.23 23.65 -3.71
CA ALA A 6 -63.53 24.23 -3.50
C ALA A 6 -64.60 23.17 -3.58
N TRP A 7 -65.42 22.98 -2.54
CA TRP A 7 -66.63 22.14 -2.50
C TRP A 7 -67.78 22.84 -3.23
N LEU A 8 -68.11 22.31 -4.37
CA LEU A 8 -69.41 22.52 -4.96
C LEU A 8 -70.19 21.19 -4.85
N GLY A 9 -71.20 21.19 -4.01
CA GLY A 9 -72.10 20.07 -3.79
C GLY A 9 -72.92 19.79 -5.08
N PHE A 10 -72.49 18.79 -5.83
CA PHE A 10 -73.37 18.04 -6.72
C PHE A 10 -73.46 16.64 -6.24
N ALA A 11 -74.68 16.15 -5.95
CA ALA A 11 -74.91 14.74 -5.73
C ALA A 11 -74.55 13.98 -7.01
N ALA A 12 -73.34 13.38 -7.01
CA ALA A 12 -72.93 12.53 -8.08
C ALA A 12 -73.75 11.22 -7.98
N PRO A 13 -74.27 10.73 -9.10
CA PRO A 13 -74.77 9.34 -9.11
C PRO A 13 -73.59 8.43 -8.74
N ALA A 14 -73.88 7.42 -7.93
CA ALA A 14 -72.91 6.38 -7.62
C ALA A 14 -72.40 5.82 -8.96
N LEU A 15 -71.17 6.18 -9.30
CA LEU A 15 -70.47 5.59 -10.45
C LEU A 15 -70.38 4.11 -10.16
N ALA A 16 -71.23 3.31 -10.82
CA ALA A 16 -71.04 1.88 -10.88
C ALA A 16 -69.60 1.68 -11.39
N GLY A 17 -68.79 0.95 -10.64
CA GLY A 17 -67.42 0.61 -11.05
C GLY A 17 -67.43 -0.08 -12.41
N PRO A 18 -66.27 -0.16 -13.10
CA PRO A 18 -66.20 -0.83 -14.39
C PRO A 18 -66.95 -2.17 -14.37
N PRO A 19 -67.63 -2.54 -15.48
CA PRO A 19 -68.47 -3.74 -15.50
C PRO A 19 -67.77 -5.05 -15.22
N GLU A 20 -66.46 -5.04 -15.10
CA GLU A 20 -65.56 -6.17 -14.79
C GLU A 20 -65.44 -6.46 -13.31
N TRP A 21 -65.77 -5.55 -12.36
CA TRP A 21 -65.68 -5.77 -10.95
C TRP A 21 -66.58 -6.90 -10.45
N GLY A 22 -66.02 -7.79 -9.62
CA GLY A 22 -66.76 -8.94 -9.10
C GLY A 22 -66.77 -10.17 -10.01
N ARG A 23 -66.27 -10.10 -11.25
CA ARG A 23 -66.09 -11.28 -12.12
C ARG A 23 -64.85 -12.05 -11.70
N ALA A 24 -64.82 -13.37 -11.88
CA ALA A 24 -63.70 -14.23 -11.51
C ALA A 24 -62.44 -13.88 -12.38
N VAL A 25 -61.31 -13.71 -11.79
CA VAL A 25 -60.06 -13.53 -12.49
C VAL A 25 -59.56 -14.87 -13.04
N VAL A 26 -59.64 -15.02 -14.37
CA VAL A 26 -59.22 -16.26 -15.05
C VAL A 26 -57.71 -16.35 -15.15
N ARG A 27 -57.07 -15.22 -15.46
CA ARG A 27 -55.63 -15.15 -15.67
C ARG A 27 -55.07 -13.79 -15.22
N ILE A 28 -53.84 -13.80 -14.72
CA ILE A 28 -53.10 -12.60 -14.39
C ILE A 28 -51.89 -12.55 -15.30
N GLU A 29 -51.63 -11.37 -15.96
CA GLU A 29 -50.50 -11.14 -16.85
C GLU A 29 -49.70 -9.93 -16.43
N LEU A 30 -48.42 -9.92 -16.81
CA LEU A 30 -47.53 -8.76 -16.68
C LEU A 30 -46.99 -8.42 -18.05
N LYS A 31 -47.27 -7.21 -18.51
CA LYS A 31 -46.75 -6.67 -19.79
C LYS A 31 -45.83 -5.50 -19.52
N THR A 32 -44.56 -5.63 -19.92
CA THR A 32 -43.52 -4.59 -19.71
C THR A 32 -42.61 -4.48 -20.95
N ASP A 33 -41.87 -3.38 -21.03
CA ASP A 33 -40.81 -3.14 -22.02
C ASP A 33 -39.48 -3.87 -21.69
N ALA A 34 -39.43 -4.64 -20.57
CA ALA A 34 -38.31 -5.49 -20.19
C ALA A 34 -38.77 -6.94 -20.06
N GLN A 35 -37.85 -7.87 -19.99
CA GLN A 35 -38.09 -9.29 -19.78
C GLN A 35 -38.37 -9.59 -18.29
N LEU A 36 -39.46 -8.99 -17.77
CA LEU A 36 -39.94 -9.24 -16.42
C LEU A 36 -41.10 -10.25 -16.48
N TYR A 37 -41.02 -11.25 -15.66
CA TYR A 37 -41.99 -12.34 -15.65
C TYR A 37 -42.83 -12.31 -14.37
N LEU A 38 -44.13 -12.61 -14.51
CA LEU A 38 -45.07 -12.57 -13.40
C LEU A 38 -44.64 -13.42 -12.20
N TYR A 39 -44.00 -14.58 -12.45
CA TYR A 39 -43.54 -15.47 -11.38
C TYR A 39 -42.54 -14.81 -10.42
N GLN A 40 -41.75 -13.81 -10.88
CA GLN A 40 -40.78 -13.07 -10.06
C GLN A 40 -41.49 -12.19 -9.02
N PHE A 41 -42.73 -11.79 -9.28
CA PHE A 41 -43.54 -10.89 -8.43
C PHE A 41 -44.73 -11.59 -7.77
N LYS A 42 -44.76 -12.91 -7.79
CA LYS A 42 -45.93 -13.67 -7.28
C LYS A 42 -46.27 -13.32 -5.82
N LYS A 43 -45.30 -12.99 -5.01
CA LYS A 43 -45.47 -12.58 -3.60
C LYS A 43 -46.11 -11.21 -3.44
N GLU A 44 -45.99 -10.36 -4.45
CA GLU A 44 -46.42 -8.96 -4.44
C GLU A 44 -47.86 -8.81 -4.97
N ILE A 45 -48.39 -9.87 -5.58
CA ILE A 45 -49.75 -9.87 -6.17
C ILE A 45 -50.72 -10.44 -5.16
N VAL A 46 -51.58 -9.57 -4.64
CA VAL A 46 -52.59 -9.92 -3.64
C VAL A 46 -53.82 -10.53 -4.28
N GLN A 47 -54.22 -10.02 -5.47
CA GLN A 47 -55.33 -10.59 -6.25
C GLN A 47 -54.92 -11.96 -6.81
N GLN A 48 -55.67 -13.01 -6.54
CA GLN A 48 -55.40 -14.35 -7.03
C GLN A 48 -56.30 -14.75 -8.19
N THR A 49 -55.86 -15.73 -8.98
CA THR A 49 -56.68 -16.38 -10.02
C THR A 49 -57.78 -17.20 -9.38
N GLY A 50 -58.97 -17.18 -9.97
CA GLY A 50 -60.18 -17.85 -9.44
C GLY A 50 -60.99 -17.01 -8.43
N GLU A 51 -60.46 -15.93 -7.93
CA GLU A 51 -61.15 -14.98 -7.04
C GLU A 51 -61.89 -13.90 -7.83
N PRO A 52 -62.97 -13.36 -7.28
CA PRO A 52 -63.63 -12.17 -7.87
C PRO A 52 -62.68 -10.98 -7.93
N LEU A 53 -62.65 -10.27 -9.04
CA LEU A 53 -61.81 -9.06 -9.23
C LEU A 53 -62.21 -8.02 -8.17
N ASN A 54 -61.25 -7.63 -7.32
CA ASN A 54 -61.46 -6.71 -6.20
C ASN A 54 -60.56 -5.50 -6.31
N ALA A 55 -61.13 -4.31 -6.36
CA ALA A 55 -60.39 -3.07 -6.50
C ALA A 55 -59.32 -2.85 -5.42
N ALA A 56 -59.62 -3.18 -4.16
CA ALA A 56 -58.67 -3.01 -3.07
C ALA A 56 -57.49 -3.98 -3.18
N LYS A 57 -57.71 -5.25 -3.63
CA LYS A 57 -56.64 -6.22 -3.87
C LYS A 57 -55.78 -5.84 -5.07
N VAL A 58 -56.36 -5.27 -6.13
CA VAL A 58 -55.65 -4.78 -7.29
C VAL A 58 -54.78 -3.57 -6.90
N ASP A 59 -55.37 -2.61 -6.15
CA ASP A 59 -54.63 -1.43 -5.67
C ASP A 59 -53.48 -1.81 -4.76
N GLU A 60 -53.70 -2.72 -3.83
CA GLU A 60 -52.63 -3.25 -2.98
C GLU A 60 -51.56 -3.98 -3.77
N SER A 61 -51.92 -4.76 -4.79
CA SER A 61 -50.98 -5.43 -5.70
C SER A 61 -50.12 -4.39 -6.48
N LEU A 62 -50.77 -3.33 -6.99
CA LEU A 62 -50.06 -2.22 -7.66
C LEU A 62 -49.08 -1.53 -6.72
N LYS A 63 -49.49 -1.23 -5.48
CA LYS A 63 -48.63 -0.62 -4.48
C LYS A 63 -47.41 -1.47 -4.16
N ARG A 64 -47.61 -2.78 -3.95
CA ARG A 64 -46.54 -3.73 -3.66
C ARG A 64 -45.60 -3.88 -4.84
N LEU A 65 -46.11 -4.06 -6.04
CA LEU A 65 -45.33 -4.13 -7.26
C LEU A 65 -44.50 -2.85 -7.48
N TYR A 66 -45.10 -1.67 -7.26
CA TYR A 66 -44.41 -0.39 -7.38
C TYR A 66 -43.35 -0.22 -6.29
N ALA A 67 -43.62 -0.70 -5.08
CA ALA A 67 -42.68 -0.65 -3.95
C ALA A 67 -41.41 -1.51 -4.16
N THR A 68 -41.43 -2.49 -5.09
CA THR A 68 -40.23 -3.20 -5.52
C THR A 68 -39.19 -2.29 -6.15
N GLY A 69 -39.61 -1.11 -6.65
CA GLY A 69 -38.75 -0.19 -7.36
C GLY A 69 -38.36 -0.62 -8.78
N ARG A 70 -38.92 -1.72 -9.28
CA ARG A 70 -38.62 -2.26 -10.63
C ARG A 70 -39.37 -1.55 -11.76
N PHE A 71 -40.34 -0.71 -11.43
CA PHE A 71 -41.20 -0.02 -12.39
C PHE A 71 -41.09 1.50 -12.27
N VAL A 72 -41.10 2.19 -13.40
CA VAL A 72 -41.21 3.66 -13.49
C VAL A 72 -42.68 4.04 -13.39
N SER A 73 -43.56 3.30 -14.05
CA SER A 73 -45.03 3.47 -14.03
C SER A 73 -45.67 2.08 -14.08
N LEU A 74 -46.83 1.96 -13.47
CA LEU A 74 -47.59 0.70 -13.44
C LEU A 74 -49.09 1.01 -13.42
N ARG A 75 -49.87 0.28 -14.21
CA ARG A 75 -51.32 0.32 -14.20
C ARG A 75 -51.86 -1.11 -14.32
N ALA A 76 -53.10 -1.30 -13.98
CA ALA A 76 -53.80 -2.56 -14.14
C ALA A 76 -54.97 -2.37 -15.13
N ASP A 77 -55.01 -3.22 -16.13
CA ASP A 77 -56.05 -3.28 -17.12
C ASP A 77 -56.85 -4.61 -16.93
N ALA A 78 -58.16 -4.58 -17.00
CA ALA A 78 -59.00 -5.76 -16.87
C ALA A 78 -59.77 -5.93 -18.19
N GLU A 79 -59.61 -7.07 -18.85
CA GLU A 79 -60.26 -7.39 -20.10
C GLU A 79 -61.16 -8.63 -19.93
N PRO A 80 -62.42 -8.61 -20.43
CA PRO A 80 -63.29 -9.78 -20.39
C PRO A 80 -62.71 -10.97 -21.17
N ASP A 81 -62.83 -12.17 -20.58
CA ASP A 81 -62.39 -13.42 -21.21
C ASP A 81 -63.34 -14.57 -20.80
N GLY A 82 -64.25 -15.03 -21.72
CA GLY A 82 -65.00 -16.24 -21.61
C GLY A 82 -65.99 -16.37 -20.42
N GLY A 83 -66.26 -15.39 -19.65
CA GLY A 83 -67.13 -15.45 -18.46
C GLY A 83 -66.42 -14.96 -17.18
N GLY A 84 -65.10 -14.64 -17.32
CA GLY A 84 -64.28 -14.00 -16.28
C GLY A 84 -63.55 -12.78 -16.85
N VAL A 85 -62.42 -12.46 -16.23
CA VAL A 85 -61.56 -11.35 -16.65
C VAL A 85 -60.08 -11.77 -16.64
N VAL A 86 -59.30 -11.25 -17.58
CA VAL A 86 -57.84 -11.25 -17.58
C VAL A 86 -57.40 -9.96 -16.92
N LEU A 87 -56.68 -10.04 -15.83
CA LEU A 87 -56.06 -8.92 -15.17
C LEU A 87 -54.65 -8.75 -15.71
N THR A 88 -54.35 -7.67 -16.41
CA THR A 88 -53.05 -7.39 -16.96
C THR A 88 -52.41 -6.21 -16.21
N PHE A 89 -51.29 -6.43 -15.56
CA PHE A 89 -50.44 -5.35 -15.06
C PHE A 89 -49.56 -4.84 -16.21
N VAL A 90 -49.73 -3.58 -16.62
CA VAL A 90 -48.98 -2.95 -17.69
C VAL A 90 -48.02 -1.94 -17.05
N GLY A 91 -46.74 -2.13 -17.22
CA GLY A 91 -45.75 -1.27 -16.63
C GLY A 91 -44.57 -0.91 -17.52
N LYS A 92 -43.98 0.27 -17.28
CA LYS A 92 -42.68 0.67 -17.84
C LYS A 92 -41.63 0.25 -16.86
N ALA A 93 -40.70 -0.57 -17.30
CA ALA A 93 -39.62 -1.08 -16.45
C ALA A 93 -38.62 0.03 -16.08
N ARG A 94 -38.06 -0.04 -14.90
CA ARG A 94 -36.97 0.78 -14.45
C ARG A 94 -35.65 0.10 -14.78
N TYR A 95 -34.67 0.87 -15.25
CA TYR A 95 -33.34 0.38 -15.55
C TYR A 95 -32.35 0.91 -14.53
N PHE A 96 -31.31 0.12 -14.24
CA PHE A 96 -30.30 0.39 -13.21
C PHE A 96 -28.92 0.52 -13.82
N VAL A 97 -28.10 1.40 -13.27
CA VAL A 97 -26.72 1.60 -13.71
C VAL A 97 -25.92 0.30 -13.56
N GLY A 98 -25.44 -0.26 -14.67
CA GLY A 98 -24.62 -1.45 -14.73
C GLY A 98 -23.16 -1.12 -14.94
N LEU A 99 -22.82 -0.65 -16.13
CA LEU A 99 -21.44 -0.32 -16.50
C LEU A 99 -21.36 1.11 -16.99
N VAL A 100 -20.46 1.92 -16.44
CA VAL A 100 -20.13 3.24 -16.96
C VAL A 100 -18.72 3.20 -17.50
N GLN A 101 -18.56 3.46 -18.80
CA GLN A 101 -17.27 3.49 -19.47
C GLN A 101 -17.02 4.86 -20.08
N VAL A 102 -15.79 5.34 -19.99
CA VAL A 102 -15.34 6.57 -20.63
C VAL A 102 -14.22 6.24 -21.59
N THR A 103 -14.37 6.67 -22.84
CA THR A 103 -13.38 6.46 -23.92
C THR A 103 -12.93 7.79 -24.49
N GLY A 104 -11.72 7.83 -25.08
CA GLY A 104 -11.16 9.07 -25.63
C GLY A 104 -10.61 10.03 -24.57
N THR A 105 -10.31 9.56 -23.38
CA THR A 105 -9.75 10.34 -22.28
C THR A 105 -8.40 10.94 -22.65
N PRO A 106 -8.23 12.28 -22.61
CA PRO A 106 -6.97 12.93 -22.93
C PRO A 106 -5.99 12.86 -21.73
N LYS A 107 -4.69 12.69 -22.01
CA LYS A 107 -3.68 12.87 -20.96
C LYS A 107 -3.62 14.34 -20.48
N PRO A 108 -3.39 14.61 -19.17
CA PRO A 108 -2.99 13.67 -18.11
C PRO A 108 -4.16 13.01 -17.35
N LEU A 109 -5.41 13.21 -17.78
CA LEU A 109 -6.57 12.60 -17.15
C LEU A 109 -6.59 11.08 -17.34
N ASP A 110 -7.20 10.38 -16.41
CA ASP A 110 -7.49 8.95 -16.52
C ASP A 110 -9.01 8.69 -16.63
N SER A 111 -9.38 7.53 -17.13
CA SER A 111 -10.79 7.13 -17.29
C SER A 111 -11.51 7.04 -15.95
N SER A 112 -10.83 6.60 -14.90
CA SER A 112 -11.42 6.40 -13.56
C SER A 112 -11.83 7.73 -12.92
N THR A 113 -11.05 8.78 -13.08
CA THR A 113 -11.39 10.14 -12.66
C THR A 113 -12.66 10.64 -13.34
N LEU A 114 -12.79 10.40 -14.65
CA LEU A 114 -13.94 10.83 -15.41
C LEU A 114 -15.20 9.99 -15.13
N VAL A 115 -15.03 8.66 -14.91
CA VAL A 115 -16.11 7.79 -14.44
C VAL A 115 -16.61 8.25 -13.06
N ALA A 116 -15.71 8.54 -12.12
CA ALA A 116 -16.08 9.06 -10.81
C ALA A 116 -16.84 10.41 -10.90
N ALA A 117 -16.44 11.27 -11.83
CA ALA A 117 -17.11 12.57 -12.08
C ALA A 117 -18.57 12.42 -12.56
N THR A 118 -18.94 11.30 -13.19
CA THR A 118 -20.32 11.05 -13.62
C THR A 118 -21.31 11.01 -12.47
N ARG A 119 -20.86 10.58 -11.26
CA ARG A 119 -21.69 10.34 -10.07
C ARG A 119 -22.85 9.37 -10.32
N LEU A 120 -22.64 8.39 -11.21
CA LEU A 120 -23.59 7.33 -11.52
C LEU A 120 -23.17 6.04 -10.79
N PRO A 121 -23.64 5.79 -9.55
CA PRO A 121 -23.19 4.64 -8.78
C PRO A 121 -23.85 3.35 -9.30
N LEU A 122 -23.07 2.28 -9.32
CA LEU A 122 -23.47 0.93 -9.73
C LEU A 122 -24.72 0.46 -8.99
N GLY A 123 -25.64 -0.13 -9.72
CA GLY A 123 -26.88 -0.75 -9.19
C GLY A 123 -28.00 0.21 -8.87
N ARG A 124 -27.80 1.51 -8.88
CA ARG A 124 -28.87 2.49 -8.63
C ARG A 124 -29.75 2.70 -9.87
N PRO A 125 -31.02 3.11 -9.69
CA PRO A 125 -31.88 3.52 -10.80
C PRO A 125 -31.21 4.63 -11.62
N LEU A 126 -31.31 4.53 -12.95
CA LEU A 126 -30.91 5.62 -13.84
C LEU A 126 -32.11 6.53 -14.13
N TYR A 127 -31.94 7.83 -13.84
CA TYR A 127 -32.88 8.89 -14.24
C TYR A 127 -32.34 9.64 -15.46
N GLU A 128 -33.26 10.12 -16.35
CA GLU A 128 -32.84 10.77 -17.61
C GLU A 128 -32.07 12.07 -17.40
N ASP A 129 -32.40 12.83 -16.36
CA ASP A 129 -31.72 14.06 -15.95
C ASP A 129 -30.30 13.80 -15.37
N GLU A 130 -30.09 12.66 -14.74
CA GLU A 130 -28.75 12.28 -14.22
C GLU A 130 -27.76 12.05 -15.33
N LEU A 131 -28.18 11.54 -16.49
CA LEU A 131 -27.29 11.34 -17.65
C LEU A 131 -26.80 12.66 -18.22
N ALA A 132 -27.70 13.66 -18.32
CA ALA A 132 -27.33 15.00 -18.73
C ALA A 132 -26.36 15.65 -17.73
N THR A 133 -26.64 15.50 -16.45
CA THR A 133 -25.79 15.97 -15.36
C THR A 133 -24.40 15.29 -15.38
N ALA A 134 -24.35 13.99 -15.57
CA ALA A 134 -23.09 13.23 -15.70
C ALA A 134 -22.25 13.71 -16.89
N THR A 135 -22.90 13.93 -18.04
CA THR A 135 -22.24 14.49 -19.23
C THR A 135 -21.67 15.88 -18.96
N GLN A 136 -22.43 16.73 -18.27
CA GLN A 136 -21.97 18.08 -17.89
C GLN A 136 -20.82 18.04 -16.88
N ASN A 137 -20.85 17.12 -15.92
CA ASN A 137 -19.76 16.94 -14.96
C ASN A 137 -18.44 16.56 -15.66
N ILE A 138 -18.48 15.63 -16.63
CA ILE A 138 -17.31 15.30 -17.44
C ILE A 138 -16.81 16.52 -18.22
N ARG A 139 -17.72 17.30 -18.85
CA ARG A 139 -17.33 18.54 -19.56
C ARG A 139 -16.67 19.54 -18.61
N ASN A 140 -17.15 19.65 -17.38
CA ASN A 140 -16.55 20.54 -16.38
C ASN A 140 -15.11 20.11 -16.06
N VAL A 141 -14.88 18.80 -15.77
CA VAL A 141 -13.52 18.27 -15.53
C VAL A 141 -12.61 18.52 -16.73
N LEU A 142 -13.10 18.31 -17.95
CA LEU A 142 -12.32 18.56 -19.17
C LEU A 142 -11.97 20.05 -19.32
N ARG A 143 -12.94 20.94 -19.09
CA ARG A 143 -12.74 22.39 -19.14
C ARG A 143 -11.77 22.87 -18.06
N ASP A 144 -11.86 22.32 -16.85
CA ASP A 144 -10.96 22.63 -15.75
C ASP A 144 -9.51 22.22 -16.05
N ASN A 145 -9.34 21.28 -16.98
CA ASN A 145 -8.04 20.87 -17.51
C ASN A 145 -7.74 21.47 -18.91
N ALA A 146 -8.36 22.62 -19.23
CA ALA A 146 -8.16 23.39 -20.45
C ALA A 146 -8.60 22.72 -21.77
N PHE A 147 -9.45 21.70 -21.72
CA PHE A 147 -10.06 21.09 -22.91
C PHE A 147 -11.44 21.70 -23.19
N TYR A 148 -11.47 22.98 -23.55
CA TYR A 148 -12.69 23.75 -23.73
C TYR A 148 -13.57 23.32 -24.91
N GLN A 149 -12.94 22.80 -25.97
CA GLN A 149 -13.61 22.35 -27.18
C GLN A 149 -13.98 20.86 -27.13
N ALA A 150 -13.77 20.24 -25.98
CA ALA A 150 -14.10 18.82 -25.82
C ALA A 150 -15.60 18.58 -25.97
N THR A 151 -15.95 17.59 -26.78
CA THR A 151 -17.32 17.09 -26.87
C THR A 151 -17.46 15.77 -26.18
N VAL A 152 -18.57 15.59 -25.46
CA VAL A 152 -18.91 14.36 -24.75
C VAL A 152 -20.23 13.87 -25.31
N GLN A 153 -20.24 12.69 -25.87
CA GLN A 153 -21.43 11.98 -26.35
C GLN A 153 -21.70 10.79 -25.44
N SER A 154 -22.93 10.66 -24.98
CA SER A 154 -23.37 9.50 -24.19
C SER A 154 -24.23 8.58 -25.05
N SER A 155 -23.93 7.29 -25.01
CA SER A 155 -24.80 6.23 -25.52
C SER A 155 -25.22 5.32 -24.39
N VAL A 156 -26.46 4.89 -24.40
CA VAL A 156 -27.07 4.04 -23.37
C VAL A 156 -27.60 2.79 -24.05
N GLU A 157 -27.00 1.67 -23.70
CA GLU A 157 -27.44 0.35 -24.09
C GLU A 157 -28.23 -0.29 -22.93
N ARG A 158 -29.50 -0.63 -23.16
CA ARG A 158 -30.38 -1.25 -22.18
C ARG A 158 -30.44 -2.75 -22.39
N ASN A 159 -30.24 -3.50 -21.33
CA ASN A 159 -30.44 -4.96 -21.35
C ASN A 159 -31.80 -5.29 -20.73
N PRO A 160 -32.80 -5.66 -21.53
CA PRO A 160 -34.14 -5.98 -21.01
C PRO A 160 -34.18 -7.20 -20.09
N ALA A 161 -33.24 -8.14 -20.24
CA ALA A 161 -33.20 -9.38 -19.46
C ALA A 161 -32.71 -9.18 -18.03
N THR A 162 -31.86 -8.22 -17.80
CA THR A 162 -31.22 -7.96 -16.50
C THR A 162 -31.59 -6.60 -15.92
N GLN A 163 -32.31 -5.76 -16.69
CA GLN A 163 -32.68 -4.39 -16.32
C GLN A 163 -31.44 -3.51 -16.01
N GLU A 164 -30.26 -3.83 -16.50
CA GLU A 164 -29.12 -2.90 -16.39
C GLU A 164 -28.94 -2.06 -17.65
N VAL A 165 -28.29 -0.94 -17.48
CA VAL A 165 -27.81 -0.09 -18.56
C VAL A 165 -26.30 -0.06 -18.58
N GLN A 166 -25.75 -0.15 -19.76
CA GLN A 166 -24.35 0.17 -20.04
C GLN A 166 -24.27 1.56 -20.65
N ILE A 167 -23.53 2.44 -20.00
CA ILE A 167 -23.38 3.83 -20.38
C ILE A 167 -21.97 4.02 -20.92
N LEU A 168 -21.87 4.34 -22.21
CA LEU A 168 -20.61 4.68 -22.85
C LEU A 168 -20.56 6.18 -23.08
N MET A 169 -19.59 6.84 -22.44
CA MET A 169 -19.27 8.24 -22.64
C MET A 169 -18.06 8.33 -23.57
N THR A 170 -18.29 8.80 -24.79
CA THR A 170 -17.23 9.00 -25.80
C THR A 170 -16.80 10.46 -25.81
N ILE A 171 -15.52 10.69 -25.52
CA ILE A 171 -14.92 12.00 -25.47
C ILE A 171 -14.13 12.23 -26.76
N THR A 172 -14.40 13.37 -27.40
CA THR A 172 -13.51 13.93 -28.41
C THR A 172 -12.87 15.18 -27.79
N PRO A 173 -11.64 15.08 -27.27
CA PRO A 173 -11.08 16.13 -26.40
C PRO A 173 -10.72 17.42 -27.13
N GLY A 174 -10.47 17.37 -28.44
CA GLY A 174 -9.89 18.48 -29.16
C GLY A 174 -8.46 18.79 -28.70
N HIS A 175 -8.02 20.01 -28.95
CA HIS A 175 -6.71 20.47 -28.49
C HIS A 175 -6.82 21.17 -27.13
N GLN A 176 -5.89 20.86 -26.22
CA GLN A 176 -5.79 21.56 -24.93
C GLN A 176 -5.44 23.05 -25.22
N ALA A 177 -6.18 23.97 -24.62
CA ALA A 177 -5.94 25.40 -24.76
C ALA A 177 -4.57 25.80 -24.16
N ARG A 178 -4.00 26.84 -24.76
CA ARG A 178 -2.74 27.41 -24.30
C ARG A 178 -2.98 28.71 -23.57
N LEU A 179 -2.24 28.97 -22.52
CA LEU A 179 -2.25 30.24 -21.81
C LEU A 179 -1.85 31.39 -22.77
N ARG A 180 -2.68 32.39 -22.90
CA ARG A 180 -2.38 33.64 -23.61
C ARG A 180 -1.78 34.66 -22.66
N GLY A 181 -2.40 34.83 -21.50
CA GLY A 181 -1.94 35.78 -20.51
C GLY A 181 -2.57 35.55 -19.13
N VAL A 182 -2.02 36.24 -18.13
CA VAL A 182 -2.52 36.24 -16.76
C VAL A 182 -2.69 37.69 -16.34
N ALA A 183 -3.88 38.07 -15.92
CA ALA A 183 -4.19 39.32 -15.27
C ALA A 183 -4.36 39.09 -13.77
N PHE A 184 -3.85 40.03 -12.97
CA PHE A 184 -3.99 40.03 -11.53
C PHE A 184 -4.85 41.25 -11.14
N ASN A 185 -5.98 41.00 -10.50
CA ASN A 185 -6.94 41.98 -10.01
C ASN A 185 -6.89 42.06 -8.48
N GLY A 186 -7.49 43.11 -7.91
CA GLY A 186 -7.55 43.31 -6.46
C GLY A 186 -6.34 44.05 -5.91
N HIS A 187 -6.18 44.06 -4.61
CA HIS A 187 -5.13 44.81 -3.88
C HIS A 187 -3.87 43.95 -3.74
N ALA A 188 -3.13 43.77 -4.84
CA ALA A 188 -2.09 42.77 -4.97
C ALA A 188 -0.71 43.14 -4.37
N ALA A 189 -0.51 44.30 -3.76
CA ALA A 189 0.77 44.78 -3.14
C ALA A 189 2.06 44.64 -4.01
N TYR A 190 2.03 43.85 -5.06
CA TYR A 190 3.14 43.63 -6.01
C TYR A 190 2.68 43.74 -7.45
N SER A 191 3.64 44.11 -8.32
CA SER A 191 3.34 44.27 -9.75
C SER A 191 2.89 42.93 -10.40
N PRO A 192 1.99 43.00 -11.41
CA PRO A 192 1.58 41.79 -12.15
C PRO A 192 2.75 40.96 -12.71
N ASP A 193 3.82 41.63 -13.18
CA ASP A 193 4.99 40.92 -13.70
C ASP A 193 5.74 40.17 -12.62
N ARG A 194 5.80 40.72 -11.41
CA ARG A 194 6.41 40.02 -10.29
C ARG A 194 5.60 38.79 -9.88
N LEU A 195 4.28 38.92 -9.80
CA LEU A 195 3.40 37.79 -9.49
C LEU A 195 3.44 36.72 -10.56
N ARG A 196 3.47 37.12 -11.84
CA ARG A 196 3.63 36.20 -12.98
C ARG A 196 4.93 35.41 -12.87
N SER A 197 6.05 36.07 -12.53
CA SER A 197 7.34 35.39 -12.35
C SER A 197 7.33 34.36 -11.22
N VAL A 198 6.51 34.58 -10.17
CA VAL A 198 6.36 33.67 -9.03
C VAL A 198 5.58 32.41 -9.39
N THR A 199 4.50 32.53 -10.20
CA THR A 199 3.70 31.37 -10.62
C THR A 199 4.52 30.41 -11.46
N GLY A 200 5.38 30.95 -12.33
CA GLY A 200 6.07 30.22 -13.38
C GLY A 200 5.18 29.88 -14.55
N TRP A 201 4.04 30.59 -14.74
CA TRP A 201 3.19 30.44 -15.89
C TRP A 201 3.66 31.34 -17.03
N HIS A 202 3.83 30.75 -18.20
CA HIS A 202 4.29 31.46 -19.39
C HIS A 202 3.23 31.40 -20.50
N PRO A 203 3.12 32.42 -21.34
CA PRO A 203 2.31 32.31 -22.54
C PRO A 203 2.73 31.10 -23.37
N GLY A 204 1.73 30.32 -23.79
CA GLY A 204 1.95 29.06 -24.51
C GLY A 204 1.87 27.79 -23.64
N ASP A 205 1.92 27.90 -22.32
CA ASP A 205 1.77 26.78 -21.40
C ASP A 205 0.36 26.17 -21.49
N ARG A 206 0.26 24.89 -21.16
CA ARG A 206 -1.01 24.16 -21.04
C ARG A 206 -1.28 23.98 -19.55
N LEU A 207 -2.20 24.75 -19.00
CA LEU A 207 -2.44 24.75 -17.57
C LEU A 207 -3.62 23.84 -17.19
N THR A 208 -3.31 22.77 -16.50
CA THR A 208 -4.31 21.92 -15.84
C THR A 208 -4.67 22.49 -14.47
N SER A 209 -5.80 22.06 -13.88
CA SER A 209 -6.17 22.49 -12.52
C SER A 209 -5.07 22.30 -11.48
N PRO A 210 -4.36 21.15 -11.41
CA PRO A 210 -3.24 21.00 -10.48
C PRO A 210 -2.10 21.99 -10.72
N GLU A 211 -1.81 22.36 -11.97
CA GLU A 211 -0.75 23.34 -12.29
C GLU A 211 -1.18 24.75 -11.89
N ILE A 212 -2.45 25.08 -12.08
CA ILE A 212 -3.02 26.34 -11.60
C ILE A 212 -2.95 26.43 -10.07
N GLU A 213 -3.44 25.41 -9.35
CA GLU A 213 -3.35 25.33 -7.90
C GLU A 213 -1.91 25.46 -7.39
N LYS A 214 -0.97 24.80 -8.03
CA LYS A 214 0.47 24.92 -7.72
C LYS A 214 0.97 26.35 -7.92
N GLY A 215 0.53 27.03 -8.94
CA GLY A 215 0.88 28.43 -9.18
C GLY A 215 0.29 29.37 -8.12
N LEU A 216 -0.98 29.21 -7.78
CA LEU A 216 -1.64 29.95 -6.68
C LEU A 216 -0.95 29.70 -5.35
N TYR A 217 -0.61 28.44 -5.05
CA TYR A 217 0.15 28.09 -3.84
C TYR A 217 1.52 28.79 -3.79
N LYS A 218 2.21 28.93 -4.93
CA LYS A 218 3.47 29.67 -4.99
C LYS A 218 3.28 31.15 -4.68
N ILE A 219 2.21 31.79 -5.19
CA ILE A 219 1.89 33.18 -4.88
C ILE A 219 1.55 33.32 -3.39
N HIS A 220 0.68 32.47 -2.89
CA HIS A 220 0.33 32.47 -1.47
C HIS A 220 1.58 32.36 -0.58
N ASN A 221 2.46 31.39 -0.83
CA ASN A 221 3.74 31.27 -0.10
C ASN A 221 4.69 32.48 -0.29
N PHE A 222 4.63 33.11 -1.44
CA PHE A 222 5.41 34.31 -1.70
C PHE A 222 4.95 35.46 -0.82
N TYR A 223 3.65 35.63 -0.63
CA TYR A 223 3.01 36.57 0.29
C TYR A 223 3.31 36.24 1.75
N LEU A 224 3.09 35.01 2.18
CA LEU A 224 3.38 34.55 3.55
C LEU A 224 4.84 34.82 3.96
N LYS A 225 5.80 34.52 3.07
CA LYS A 225 7.22 34.78 3.34
C LYS A 225 7.53 36.26 3.55
N ARG A 226 6.64 37.18 3.15
CA ARG A 226 6.83 38.64 3.23
C ARG A 226 5.94 39.31 4.27
N GLY A 227 5.24 38.50 5.05
CA GLY A 227 4.42 38.99 6.17
C GLY A 227 2.96 39.25 5.82
N TYR A 228 2.52 39.02 4.61
CA TYR A 228 1.09 39.12 4.23
C TYR A 228 0.35 37.84 4.61
N LEU A 229 0.08 37.65 5.90
CA LEU A 229 -0.47 36.39 6.42
C LEU A 229 -1.92 36.15 6.01
N GLN A 230 -2.66 37.23 5.76
CA GLN A 230 -4.07 37.22 5.32
C GLN A 230 -4.22 37.19 3.78
N ALA A 231 -3.12 37.04 3.05
CA ALA A 231 -3.18 37.06 1.59
C ALA A 231 -4.05 35.93 1.05
N SER A 232 -5.02 36.29 0.24
CA SER A 232 -5.84 35.35 -0.51
C SER A 232 -5.56 35.44 -2.00
N THR A 233 -5.52 34.29 -2.67
CA THR A 233 -5.31 34.23 -4.12
C THR A 233 -6.21 33.17 -4.72
N ASN A 234 -7.12 33.60 -5.59
CA ASN A 234 -8.11 32.73 -6.21
C ASN A 234 -8.22 33.00 -7.72
N ILE A 235 -8.66 32.01 -8.47
CA ILE A 235 -9.04 32.25 -9.86
C ILE A 235 -10.42 32.92 -9.88
N GLN A 236 -10.46 34.20 -10.28
CA GLN A 236 -11.70 34.91 -10.44
C GLN A 236 -12.43 34.45 -11.72
N LYS A 237 -11.68 34.29 -12.81
CA LYS A 237 -12.27 33.91 -14.10
C LYS A 237 -11.22 33.26 -15.01
N ARG A 238 -11.68 32.29 -15.82
CA ARG A 238 -10.96 31.75 -16.97
C ARG A 238 -11.69 32.18 -18.21
N VAL A 239 -11.01 32.84 -19.13
CA VAL A 239 -11.61 33.38 -20.39
C VAL A 239 -11.03 32.62 -21.55
N PHE A 240 -11.84 31.78 -22.18
CA PHE A 240 -11.43 30.99 -23.36
C PHE A 240 -11.69 31.76 -24.66
N HIS A 241 -10.72 31.69 -25.58
CA HIS A 241 -10.78 32.29 -26.93
C HIS A 241 -10.85 31.19 -27.99
N PRO A 242 -12.06 30.88 -28.52
CA PRO A 242 -12.26 29.74 -29.42
C PRO A 242 -11.46 29.80 -30.73
N LYS A 243 -11.28 31.01 -31.29
CA LYS A 243 -10.56 31.18 -32.57
C LYS A 243 -9.08 30.84 -32.53
N THR A 244 -8.43 31.09 -31.38
CA THR A 244 -6.98 30.87 -31.17
C THR A 244 -6.70 29.65 -30.31
N ASN A 245 -7.73 29.04 -29.76
CA ASN A 245 -7.63 27.97 -28.75
C ASN A 245 -6.69 28.35 -27.59
N THR A 246 -6.89 29.55 -27.06
CA THR A 246 -6.10 30.10 -25.95
C THR A 246 -7.01 30.51 -24.80
N GLU A 247 -6.45 30.61 -23.60
CA GLU A 247 -7.16 31.09 -22.42
C GLU A 247 -6.41 32.23 -21.74
N ASP A 248 -7.14 33.13 -21.11
CA ASP A 248 -6.64 34.10 -20.17
C ASP A 248 -7.08 33.71 -18.74
N LEU A 249 -6.19 33.82 -17.81
CA LEU A 249 -6.48 33.68 -16.39
C LEU A 249 -6.61 35.05 -15.74
N ILE A 250 -7.69 35.24 -15.02
CA ILE A 250 -7.88 36.40 -14.15
C ILE A 250 -7.78 35.89 -12.73
N VAL A 251 -6.73 36.32 -12.05
CA VAL A 251 -6.40 35.93 -10.67
C VAL A 251 -6.75 37.10 -9.76
N GLU A 252 -7.59 36.87 -8.79
CA GLU A 252 -7.88 37.83 -7.73
C GLU A 252 -6.85 37.68 -6.63
N CYS A 253 -6.18 38.75 -6.29
CA CYS A 253 -5.14 38.78 -5.27
C CYS A 253 -5.46 39.87 -4.26
N GLU A 254 -5.75 39.49 -3.04
CA GLU A 254 -5.90 40.37 -1.90
C GLU A 254 -4.73 40.13 -0.96
N ALA A 255 -3.84 41.08 -0.85
CA ALA A 255 -2.64 40.97 -0.02
C ALA A 255 -2.95 41.03 1.47
N GLY A 256 -3.91 41.89 1.84
CA GLY A 256 -4.14 42.24 3.24
C GLY A 256 -2.98 43.06 3.85
N PRO A 257 -3.00 43.30 5.15
CA PRO A 257 -1.94 44.03 5.85
C PRO A 257 -0.67 43.18 5.98
N VAL A 258 0.46 43.87 6.10
CA VAL A 258 1.71 43.23 6.51
C VAL A 258 1.67 43.00 8.01
N ILE A 259 1.91 41.75 8.41
CA ILE A 259 1.86 41.33 9.80
C ILE A 259 3.25 40.92 10.26
N GLU A 260 3.81 41.70 11.13
CA GLU A 260 5.05 41.39 11.81
C GLU A 260 4.80 40.62 13.10
N VAL A 261 5.31 39.38 13.16
CA VAL A 261 5.24 38.59 14.39
C VAL A 261 6.58 38.69 15.13
N HIS A 262 6.55 39.23 16.29
CA HIS A 262 7.69 39.39 17.20
C HIS A 262 7.59 38.46 18.39
N VAL A 263 8.73 37.93 18.81
CA VAL A 263 8.86 37.19 20.06
C VAL A 263 9.85 37.94 20.95
N ARG A 264 9.40 38.40 22.09
CA ARG A 264 10.22 39.07 23.10
C ARG A 264 10.51 38.16 24.28
N GLY A 265 11.72 38.22 24.81
CA GLY A 265 12.15 37.43 25.98
C GLY A 265 12.76 36.08 25.63
N ALA A 266 12.67 35.62 24.36
CA ALA A 266 13.27 34.35 23.92
C ALA A 266 13.68 34.40 22.45
N SER A 267 14.67 33.58 22.06
CA SER A 267 15.09 33.46 20.69
C SER A 267 14.40 32.27 19.98
N ILE A 268 13.91 32.55 18.76
CA ILE A 268 13.41 31.53 17.84
C ILE A 268 13.75 31.95 16.40
N SER A 269 14.18 30.99 15.58
CA SER A 269 14.44 31.30 14.17
C SER A 269 13.14 31.63 13.43
N ARG A 270 13.20 32.58 12.50
CA ARG A 270 12.05 32.96 11.66
C ARG A 270 11.45 31.79 10.89
N HIS A 271 12.29 30.87 10.46
CA HIS A 271 11.84 29.64 9.79
C HIS A 271 11.00 28.79 10.73
N LYS A 272 11.51 28.51 11.95
CA LYS A 272 10.79 27.70 12.94
C LYS A 272 9.51 28.38 13.42
N LEU A 273 9.54 29.71 13.59
CA LEU A 273 8.35 30.47 13.98
C LEU A 273 7.22 30.31 12.95
N ARG A 274 7.57 30.39 11.66
CA ARG A 274 6.62 30.17 10.55
C ARG A 274 6.06 28.76 10.51
N ASP A 275 6.92 27.76 10.80
CA ASP A 275 6.50 26.36 10.77
C ASP A 275 5.49 26.00 11.85
N ILE A 276 5.61 26.63 13.04
CA ILE A 276 4.84 26.20 14.22
C ILE A 276 3.64 27.09 14.54
N LEU A 277 3.67 28.36 14.17
CA LEU A 277 2.56 29.27 14.51
C LEU A 277 1.37 29.07 13.56
N PRO A 278 0.16 28.83 14.09
CA PRO A 278 -1.07 28.71 13.29
C PRO A 278 -1.35 29.90 12.38
N LEU A 279 -1.01 31.11 12.83
CA LEU A 279 -1.14 32.34 12.05
C LEU A 279 -0.54 32.28 10.63
N TYR A 280 0.57 31.53 10.47
CA TYR A 280 1.21 31.34 9.17
C TYR A 280 0.56 30.22 8.34
N GLN A 281 -0.28 29.40 8.93
CA GLN A 281 -0.97 28.29 8.26
C GLN A 281 -2.39 28.68 7.85
N ASP A 282 -3.12 29.31 8.78
CA ASP A 282 -4.55 29.60 8.65
C ASP A 282 -4.83 31.03 8.14
N GLY A 283 -3.87 31.94 8.29
CA GLY A 283 -4.01 33.36 7.93
C GLY A 283 -5.06 34.13 8.78
N VAL A 284 -5.64 33.48 9.80
CA VAL A 284 -6.69 34.03 10.62
C VAL A 284 -6.07 34.71 11.83
N ILE A 285 -6.44 36.00 12.03
CA ILE A 285 -5.98 36.83 13.16
C ILE A 285 -7.19 37.21 14.01
N ASP A 286 -7.52 36.33 14.90
CA ASP A 286 -8.52 36.52 15.93
C ASP A 286 -7.95 36.12 17.30
N GLN A 287 -8.61 36.49 18.35
CA GLN A 287 -8.18 36.19 19.71
C GLN A 287 -7.94 34.67 19.94
N PRO A 288 -8.82 33.75 19.49
CA PRO A 288 -8.58 32.32 19.62
C PRO A 288 -7.30 31.83 18.88
N SER A 289 -6.99 32.38 17.70
CA SER A 289 -5.80 32.02 16.93
C SER A 289 -4.52 32.52 17.58
N LEU A 290 -4.54 33.72 18.14
CA LEU A 290 -3.44 34.31 18.91
C LEU A 290 -3.16 33.46 20.16
N GLU A 291 -4.19 33.05 20.89
CA GLU A 291 -4.06 32.16 22.06
C GLU A 291 -3.57 30.78 21.69
N ARG A 292 -4.00 30.19 20.55
CA ARG A 292 -3.40 28.97 20.03
C ARG A 292 -1.90 29.14 19.75
N GLY A 293 -1.52 30.31 19.18
CA GLY A 293 -0.12 30.65 18.94
C GLY A 293 0.70 30.70 20.23
N SER A 294 0.15 31.32 21.27
CA SER A 294 0.74 31.37 22.62
C SER A 294 0.98 29.97 23.17
N ARG A 295 -0.04 29.09 23.13
CA ARG A 295 0.08 27.70 23.59
C ARG A 295 1.13 26.92 22.78
N VAL A 296 1.20 27.12 21.48
CA VAL A 296 2.19 26.45 20.60
C VAL A 296 3.62 26.89 20.95
N LEU A 297 3.83 28.17 21.18
CA LEU A 297 5.13 28.72 21.62
C LEU A 297 5.53 28.20 23.01
N THR A 298 4.59 28.20 23.97
CA THR A 298 4.80 27.63 25.30
C THR A 298 5.27 26.17 25.18
N ASN A 299 4.53 25.35 24.45
CA ASN A 299 4.89 23.95 24.18
C ASN A 299 6.27 23.81 23.54
N PHE A 300 6.61 24.65 22.55
CA PHE A 300 7.91 24.65 21.90
C PHE A 300 9.07 24.92 22.86
N TYR A 301 8.94 25.93 23.74
CA TYR A 301 9.99 26.25 24.71
C TYR A 301 10.09 25.22 25.83
N GLN A 302 8.96 24.65 26.26
CA GLN A 302 8.95 23.56 27.26
C GLN A 302 9.68 22.32 26.70
N GLN A 303 9.46 21.96 25.46
CA GLN A 303 10.20 20.88 24.79
C GLN A 303 11.70 21.18 24.64
N LYS A 304 12.11 22.45 24.67
CA LYS A 304 13.52 22.86 24.68
C LYS A 304 14.16 22.87 26.07
N GLY A 305 13.41 22.48 27.10
CA GLY A 305 13.89 22.40 28.47
C GLY A 305 13.57 23.62 29.33
N PHE A 306 12.84 24.61 28.83
CA PHE A 306 12.32 25.73 29.65
C PHE A 306 10.97 25.34 30.23
N LEU A 307 10.99 24.45 31.21
CA LEU A 307 9.82 23.72 31.71
C LEU A 307 8.73 24.64 32.33
N ARG A 308 9.09 25.86 32.73
CA ARG A 308 8.18 26.91 33.27
C ARG A 308 7.94 28.02 32.28
N ALA A 309 8.20 27.79 31.00
CA ALA A 309 7.96 28.82 29.99
C ALA A 309 6.47 29.20 29.93
N GLU A 310 6.23 30.49 29.98
CA GLU A 310 4.90 31.11 29.77
C GLU A 310 4.98 32.09 28.60
N VAL A 311 3.95 32.10 27.79
CA VAL A 311 3.84 33.01 26.65
C VAL A 311 2.53 33.75 26.76
N THR A 312 2.64 35.08 26.83
CA THR A 312 1.50 36.00 26.84
C THR A 312 1.49 36.83 25.55
N ILE A 313 0.34 37.34 25.19
CA ILE A 313 0.14 38.13 24.00
C ILE A 313 0.03 39.59 24.43
N GLU A 314 0.87 40.44 23.81
CA GLU A 314 0.69 41.89 23.97
C GLU A 314 -0.46 42.39 23.06
N PRO A 315 -1.11 43.49 23.38
CA PRO A 315 -2.13 44.05 22.48
C PRO A 315 -1.57 44.21 21.06
N VAL A 316 -2.40 43.94 20.08
CA VAL A 316 -2.00 44.07 18.68
C VAL A 316 -1.78 45.54 18.34
N GLU A 317 -0.58 45.88 17.92
CA GLU A 317 -0.21 47.26 17.55
C GLU A 317 -0.50 47.53 16.08
N HIS A 318 -1.28 48.52 15.74
CA HIS A 318 -1.47 49.04 14.40
C HIS A 318 -0.43 50.13 14.14
N ILE A 319 0.67 49.80 13.47
CA ILE A 319 1.76 50.74 13.18
C ILE A 319 1.33 51.74 12.10
N GLN A 320 0.65 51.26 11.09
CA GLN A 320 0.05 52.00 9.97
C GLN A 320 -1.24 51.28 9.54
N ALA A 321 -2.03 51.87 8.67
CA ALA A 321 -3.30 51.29 8.20
C ALA A 321 -3.14 49.91 7.58
N ASP A 322 -1.97 49.63 6.98
CA ASP A 322 -1.61 48.38 6.31
C ASP A 322 -0.52 47.56 7.02
N HIS A 323 -0.15 47.96 8.26
CA HIS A 323 0.95 47.35 9.01
C HIS A 323 0.51 47.03 10.44
N MET A 324 0.55 45.76 10.80
CA MET A 324 0.21 45.26 12.14
C MET A 324 1.39 44.55 12.77
N ARG A 325 1.55 44.70 14.09
CA ARG A 325 2.54 43.96 14.89
C ARG A 325 1.84 43.13 15.96
N ILE A 326 2.17 41.87 15.96
CA ILE A 326 1.76 40.90 16.98
C ILE A 326 2.99 40.52 17.78
N THR A 327 2.96 40.80 19.09
CA THR A 327 4.09 40.50 19.97
C THR A 327 3.72 39.40 20.97
N TYR A 328 4.44 38.30 20.92
CA TYR A 328 4.40 37.28 21.96
C TYR A 328 5.52 37.53 22.97
N ARG A 329 5.14 37.80 24.21
CA ARG A 329 6.08 37.95 25.32
C ARG A 329 6.31 36.61 25.96
N VAL A 330 7.56 36.13 25.94
CA VAL A 330 7.98 34.85 26.49
C VAL A 330 8.75 35.06 27.80
N ALA A 331 8.22 34.50 28.87
CA ALA A 331 8.94 34.31 30.12
C ALA A 331 9.47 32.88 30.16
N LEU A 332 10.76 32.69 29.82
CA LEU A 332 11.33 31.34 29.72
C LEU A 332 11.41 30.64 31.07
N GLY A 333 11.65 31.40 32.12
CA GLY A 333 12.08 30.79 33.37
C GLY A 333 13.46 30.13 33.28
N PRO A 334 13.93 29.45 34.32
CA PRO A 334 15.22 28.75 34.31
C PRO A 334 15.16 27.52 33.45
N ALA A 335 16.27 27.23 32.76
CA ALA A 335 16.44 26.01 32.00
C ALA A 335 16.48 24.80 32.94
N GLY A 336 15.79 23.74 32.56
CA GLY A 336 15.68 22.53 33.38
C GLY A 336 15.67 21.26 32.50
N SER A 337 15.58 20.14 33.18
CA SER A 337 15.50 18.83 32.49
C SER A 337 14.29 18.04 33.01
N PHE A 338 13.64 17.31 32.12
CA PHE A 338 12.60 16.37 32.51
C PHE A 338 13.24 15.05 32.91
N ALA A 339 13.11 14.70 34.21
CA ALA A 339 13.73 13.53 34.80
C ALA A 339 12.90 12.24 34.58
N GLY A 340 11.60 12.40 34.39
CA GLY A 340 10.67 11.29 34.21
C GLY A 340 9.36 11.45 34.94
N TYR A 341 8.60 10.40 34.97
CA TYR A 341 7.32 10.31 35.64
C TYR A 341 7.18 9.00 36.40
N LYS A 342 6.23 8.97 37.35
CA LYS A 342 5.74 7.73 37.94
C LYS A 342 4.23 7.79 38.10
N PHE A 343 3.62 6.63 38.14
CA PHE A 343 2.23 6.46 38.50
C PHE A 343 2.10 6.17 40.01
N ALA A 344 1.04 6.66 40.60
CA ALA A 344 0.67 6.36 41.99
C ALA A 344 -0.85 6.14 42.04
N GLY A 345 -1.31 5.14 42.80
CA GLY A 345 -2.72 4.81 42.91
C GLY A 345 -3.27 3.91 41.81
N ASN A 346 -2.45 3.46 40.86
CA ASN A 346 -2.83 2.55 39.80
C ASN A 346 -2.82 1.07 40.26
N ASN A 347 -3.82 0.69 41.05
CA ASN A 347 -3.87 -0.65 41.66
C ASN A 347 -4.25 -1.77 40.65
N HIS A 348 -4.99 -1.46 39.60
CA HIS A 348 -5.54 -2.46 38.68
C HIS A 348 -4.90 -2.41 37.30
N VAL A 349 -4.25 -1.32 36.91
CA VAL A 349 -3.60 -1.21 35.60
C VAL A 349 -2.09 -1.10 35.80
N SER A 350 -1.34 -1.98 35.14
CA SER A 350 0.12 -2.01 35.31
C SER A 350 0.81 -0.78 34.69
N ASP A 351 1.92 -0.35 35.30
CA ASP A 351 2.77 0.73 34.79
C ASP A 351 3.16 0.56 33.34
N ALA A 352 3.40 -0.70 32.90
CA ALA A 352 3.78 -1.00 31.52
C ALA A 352 2.68 -0.63 30.50
N ILE A 353 1.41 -0.88 30.83
CA ILE A 353 0.27 -0.51 29.99
C ILE A 353 0.13 1.01 29.97
N LEU A 354 0.14 1.65 31.13
CA LEU A 354 0.04 3.10 31.24
C LEU A 354 1.19 3.81 30.52
N ALA A 355 2.42 3.33 30.70
CA ALA A 355 3.59 3.89 30.00
C ALA A 355 3.54 3.71 28.48
N SER A 356 2.83 2.71 27.97
CA SER A 356 2.72 2.47 26.53
C SER A 356 1.97 3.56 25.78
N VAL A 357 1.10 4.32 26.45
CA VAL A 357 0.32 5.43 25.88
C VAL A 357 0.92 6.81 26.17
N MET A 358 2.00 6.88 26.98
CA MET A 358 2.66 8.13 27.32
C MET A 358 3.55 8.64 26.19
N THR A 359 3.44 9.92 25.88
CA THR A 359 4.30 10.62 24.91
C THR A 359 5.40 11.41 25.58
N ILE A 360 5.19 11.90 26.81
CA ILE A 360 6.26 12.52 27.61
C ILE A 360 7.29 11.46 28.02
N ARG A 361 8.57 11.82 27.93
CA ARG A 361 9.67 10.87 28.22
C ARG A 361 10.94 11.58 28.68
N PRO A 362 11.71 10.98 29.60
CA PRO A 362 13.03 11.48 29.99
C PRO A 362 14.04 11.30 28.85
N ALA A 363 15.16 12.03 28.93
CA ALA A 363 16.29 11.81 28.05
C ALA A 363 16.93 10.44 28.32
N GLN A 364 17.22 9.70 27.26
CA GLN A 364 18.02 8.46 27.32
C GLN A 364 19.30 8.67 26.50
N PHE A 365 20.41 8.89 27.22
CA PHE A 365 21.71 9.06 26.57
C PHE A 365 22.14 7.77 25.84
N PRO A 366 22.75 7.84 24.65
CA PRO A 366 23.11 9.07 23.93
C PRO A 366 22.08 9.51 22.86
N PHE A 367 20.94 8.82 22.70
CA PHE A 367 20.18 8.87 21.45
C PHE A 367 18.76 9.47 21.56
N GLN A 368 18.29 9.77 22.75
CA GLN A 368 16.94 10.27 22.92
C GLN A 368 16.90 11.52 23.79
N THR A 369 16.45 12.63 23.20
CA THR A 369 16.18 13.86 23.94
C THR A 369 14.92 13.73 24.78
N ALA A 370 14.92 14.38 25.94
CA ALA A 370 13.70 14.50 26.73
C ALA A 370 12.58 15.17 25.93
N ALA A 371 11.37 14.69 26.09
CA ALA A 371 10.18 15.30 25.52
C ALA A 371 9.18 15.58 26.65
N PHE A 372 8.96 16.85 26.94
CA PHE A 372 7.98 17.31 27.91
C PHE A 372 7.38 18.64 27.48
N SER A 373 6.08 18.75 27.58
CA SER A 373 5.35 20.00 27.66
C SER A 373 4.03 19.75 28.39
N THR A 374 3.45 20.80 28.94
CA THR A 374 2.15 20.72 29.61
C THR A 374 1.06 20.16 28.69
N ARG A 375 1.04 20.59 27.44
CA ARG A 375 0.09 20.06 26.45
C ARG A 375 0.27 18.56 26.21
N MET A 376 1.51 18.09 26.06
CA MET A 376 1.76 16.65 25.88
C MET A 376 1.27 15.86 27.09
N LEU A 377 1.48 16.41 28.31
CA LEU A 377 1.00 15.80 29.53
C LEU A 377 -0.53 15.75 29.59
N ASP A 378 -1.21 16.83 29.19
CA ASP A 378 -2.68 16.86 29.13
C ASP A 378 -3.23 15.84 28.11
N ASP A 379 -2.60 15.73 26.94
CA ASP A 379 -2.94 14.74 25.92
C ASP A 379 -2.69 13.30 26.45
N ASP A 380 -1.59 13.09 27.18
CA ASP A 380 -1.25 11.82 27.84
C ASP A 380 -2.26 11.48 28.94
N ILE A 381 -2.68 12.45 29.78
CA ILE A 381 -3.71 12.25 30.81
C ILE A 381 -5.03 11.80 30.17
N ASN A 382 -5.43 12.42 29.03
CA ASN A 382 -6.63 12.01 28.32
C ASN A 382 -6.48 10.56 27.76
N SER A 383 -5.31 10.21 27.26
CA SER A 383 -5.01 8.85 26.80
C SER A 383 -5.07 7.83 27.95
N LEU A 384 -4.51 8.17 29.09
CA LEU A 384 -4.58 7.34 30.30
C LEU A 384 -6.03 7.15 30.78
N LYS A 385 -6.84 8.23 30.78
CA LYS A 385 -8.28 8.11 31.08
C LYS A 385 -8.97 7.14 30.12
N GLY A 386 -8.65 7.20 28.83
CA GLY A 386 -9.15 6.25 27.84
C GLY A 386 -8.77 4.79 28.17
N VAL A 387 -7.55 4.54 28.63
CA VAL A 387 -7.12 3.21 29.09
C VAL A 387 -7.98 2.76 30.27
N TYR A 388 -8.18 3.62 31.29
CA TYR A 388 -9.02 3.29 32.44
C TYR A 388 -10.48 3.04 32.06
N GLN A 389 -11.05 3.86 31.19
CA GLN A 389 -12.42 3.67 30.67
C GLN A 389 -12.57 2.37 29.90
N SER A 390 -11.53 1.97 29.13
CA SER A 390 -11.54 0.67 28.44
C SER A 390 -11.50 -0.53 29.39
N GLN A 391 -11.10 -0.31 30.63
CA GLN A 391 -11.02 -1.30 31.72
C GLN A 391 -12.19 -1.21 32.71
N GLY A 392 -13.19 -0.36 32.44
CA GLY A 392 -14.38 -0.21 33.27
C GLY A 392 -14.33 0.87 34.32
N PHE A 393 -13.25 1.59 34.45
CA PHE A 393 -13.13 2.72 35.42
C PHE A 393 -13.58 4.02 34.76
N LEU A 394 -14.87 4.27 34.75
CA LEU A 394 -15.48 5.39 34.02
C LEU A 394 -15.14 6.74 34.67
N ASP A 395 -15.01 6.78 35.99
CA ASP A 395 -14.81 7.98 36.80
C ASP A 395 -13.35 8.22 37.19
N ALA A 396 -12.40 7.54 36.51
CA ALA A 396 -11.00 7.67 36.83
C ALA A 396 -10.51 9.11 36.71
N GLN A 397 -9.92 9.61 37.77
CA GLN A 397 -9.33 10.96 37.84
C GLN A 397 -7.82 10.83 37.93
N ILE A 398 -7.12 11.66 37.14
CA ILE A 398 -5.66 11.66 37.09
C ILE A 398 -5.18 13.07 37.29
N THR A 399 -4.43 13.28 38.37
CA THR A 399 -3.91 14.59 38.74
C THR A 399 -2.38 14.59 38.70
N PRO A 400 -1.77 15.50 37.91
CA PRO A 400 -0.33 15.58 37.87
C PRO A 400 0.21 16.43 39.04
N HIS A 401 1.22 15.92 39.72
CA HIS A 401 2.01 16.64 40.73
C HIS A 401 3.41 16.90 40.22
N PHE A 402 3.82 18.15 40.19
CA PHE A 402 5.11 18.61 39.66
C PHE A 402 6.15 18.79 40.76
N ASN A 403 7.25 18.08 40.72
CA ASN A 403 8.41 18.28 41.57
C ASN A 403 9.57 18.84 40.73
N TYR A 404 9.91 20.10 40.92
CA TYR A 404 10.99 20.81 40.22
C TYR A 404 12.36 20.67 40.87
N TYR A 405 12.45 19.95 41.97
CA TYR A 405 13.67 19.73 42.77
C TYR A 405 13.95 18.23 42.94
N TYR A 406 13.71 17.45 41.92
CA TYR A 406 13.85 16.00 41.98
C TYR A 406 15.29 15.59 42.30
N GLN A 407 15.48 14.76 43.33
CA GLN A 407 16.78 14.34 43.89
C GLN A 407 17.64 15.53 44.36
N ASP A 408 17.01 16.53 44.96
CA ASP A 408 17.64 17.76 45.48
C ASP A 408 18.40 18.59 44.41
N LEU A 409 18.14 18.30 43.11
CA LEU A 409 18.71 19.03 42.02
C LEU A 409 17.72 20.10 41.51
N PRO A 410 18.10 21.40 41.54
CA PRO A 410 17.24 22.47 41.09
C PRO A 410 16.95 22.32 39.57
N GLN A 411 15.74 22.71 39.16
CA GLN A 411 15.26 22.67 37.75
C GLN A 411 15.21 21.28 37.13
N ARG A 412 15.17 20.23 37.97
CA ARG A 412 14.96 18.85 37.54
C ARG A 412 13.51 18.45 37.81
N LEU A 413 12.68 18.48 36.75
CA LEU A 413 11.25 18.17 36.83
C LEU A 413 11.01 16.66 36.85
N PHE A 414 10.28 16.22 37.84
CA PHE A 414 9.67 14.89 37.90
C PHE A 414 8.17 15.03 38.09
N VAL A 415 7.37 14.24 37.37
CA VAL A 415 5.91 14.28 37.46
C VAL A 415 5.39 13.01 38.11
N THR A 416 4.64 13.17 39.19
CA THR A 416 3.87 12.07 39.77
C THR A 416 2.44 12.20 39.27
N LEU A 417 1.94 11.16 38.61
CA LEU A 417 0.54 11.07 38.18
C LEU A 417 -0.23 10.32 39.26
N ASP A 418 -0.97 11.08 40.04
CA ASP A 418 -1.81 10.53 41.12
C ASP A 418 -3.15 10.11 40.51
N ILE A 419 -3.43 8.81 40.58
CA ILE A 419 -4.55 8.17 39.91
C ILE A 419 -5.55 7.72 40.96
N GLN A 420 -6.73 8.27 40.90
CA GLN A 420 -7.89 7.79 41.61
C GLN A 420 -8.75 7.00 40.63
N GLU A 421 -8.59 5.67 40.65
CA GLU A 421 -9.24 4.81 39.66
C GLU A 421 -10.76 4.84 39.76
N GLY A 422 -11.30 5.10 40.97
CA GLY A 422 -12.72 4.95 41.23
C GLY A 422 -13.15 3.49 41.33
N GLU A 423 -14.44 3.27 41.39
CA GLU A 423 -14.99 1.91 41.36
C GLU A 423 -15.20 1.45 39.91
N ARG A 424 -14.98 0.15 39.72
CA ARG A 424 -15.09 -0.45 38.38
C ARG A 424 -16.53 -0.71 38.04
N THR A 425 -17.01 -0.11 36.97
CA THR A 425 -18.35 -0.38 36.43
C THR A 425 -18.38 -1.72 35.70
N MET A 426 -19.27 -2.57 36.09
CA MET A 426 -19.46 -3.89 35.50
C MET A 426 -20.68 -3.89 34.55
N VAL A 427 -20.68 -4.83 33.62
CA VAL A 427 -21.86 -5.07 32.77
C VAL A 427 -22.90 -5.84 33.60
N GLY A 428 -24.06 -5.22 33.80
CA GLY A 428 -25.23 -5.83 34.43
C GLY A 428 -25.91 -6.80 33.48
N GLN A 429 -27.02 -6.39 32.90
CA GLN A 429 -27.73 -7.20 31.89
C GLN A 429 -27.39 -6.76 30.47
N ILE A 430 -27.34 -7.73 29.56
CA ILE A 430 -27.27 -7.48 28.12
C ILE A 430 -28.61 -7.84 27.51
N ASP A 431 -29.29 -6.83 27.01
CA ASP A 431 -30.60 -6.98 26.36
C ASP A 431 -30.45 -6.87 24.84
N LEU A 432 -30.63 -7.99 24.15
CA LEU A 432 -30.64 -8.05 22.67
C LEU A 432 -32.10 -8.12 22.21
N GLN A 433 -32.65 -7.00 21.73
CA GLN A 433 -34.03 -6.90 21.25
C GLN A 433 -34.10 -7.03 19.71
N GLY A 434 -35.19 -7.61 19.20
CA GLY A 434 -35.39 -7.76 17.76
C GLY A 434 -34.59 -8.89 17.12
N VAL A 435 -34.09 -9.84 17.90
CA VAL A 435 -33.37 -11.04 17.45
C VAL A 435 -34.08 -12.31 17.89
N THR A 436 -33.93 -13.40 17.14
CA THR A 436 -34.41 -14.72 17.54
C THR A 436 -33.52 -15.34 18.61
N ASP A 437 -34.00 -16.37 19.33
CA ASP A 437 -33.23 -17.07 20.36
C ASP A 437 -31.96 -17.71 19.78
N GLU A 438 -32.01 -18.22 18.54
CA GLU A 438 -30.85 -18.77 17.84
C GLU A 438 -29.81 -17.69 17.53
N GLN A 439 -30.28 -16.52 17.06
CA GLN A 439 -29.40 -15.38 16.78
C GLN A 439 -28.77 -14.84 18.07
N ARG A 440 -29.56 -14.78 19.14
CA ARG A 440 -29.07 -14.36 20.47
C ARG A 440 -27.96 -15.28 20.97
N LYS A 441 -28.18 -16.60 20.90
CA LYS A 441 -27.14 -17.59 21.28
C LYS A 441 -25.88 -17.48 20.43
N ALA A 442 -25.99 -17.11 19.16
CA ALA A 442 -24.86 -16.95 18.27
C ALA A 442 -24.09 -15.64 18.48
N LEU A 443 -24.76 -14.56 18.89
CA LEU A 443 -24.19 -13.23 19.06
C LEU A 443 -23.56 -13.04 20.43
N LEU A 444 -24.23 -13.43 21.53
CA LEU A 444 -23.78 -13.17 22.90
C LEU A 444 -22.29 -13.55 23.18
N PRO A 445 -21.80 -14.73 22.75
CA PRO A 445 -20.42 -15.11 23.02
C PRO A 445 -19.38 -14.24 22.28
N GLY A 446 -19.80 -13.58 21.21
CA GLY A 446 -18.93 -12.74 20.36
C GLY A 446 -18.91 -11.27 20.73
N LEU A 447 -19.72 -10.86 21.72
CA LEU A 447 -19.73 -9.48 22.21
C LEU A 447 -18.53 -9.21 23.11
N ALA A 448 -18.00 -8.01 23.04
CA ALA A 448 -16.89 -7.56 23.89
C ALA A 448 -17.38 -7.19 25.30
N ASN A 449 -18.56 -6.57 25.42
CA ASN A 449 -19.26 -6.42 26.70
C ASN A 449 -19.96 -7.74 27.01
N GLN A 450 -19.62 -8.37 28.12
CA GLN A 450 -20.24 -9.60 28.59
C GLN A 450 -20.72 -9.41 30.03
N GLN A 451 -21.85 -10.01 30.38
CA GLN A 451 -22.40 -9.92 31.72
C GLN A 451 -21.38 -10.34 32.79
N GLY A 452 -21.21 -9.53 33.81
CA GLY A 452 -20.25 -9.76 34.89
C GLY A 452 -18.79 -9.41 34.56
N LEU A 453 -18.50 -8.95 33.33
CA LEU A 453 -17.22 -8.33 32.99
C LEU A 453 -17.31 -6.79 33.11
N PHE A 454 -16.17 -6.10 33.02
CA PHE A 454 -16.16 -4.66 33.08
C PHE A 454 -16.79 -4.03 31.82
N TYR A 455 -17.56 -2.97 32.05
CA TYR A 455 -18.20 -2.20 30.96
C TYR A 455 -17.20 -1.24 30.30
N SER A 456 -17.28 -1.12 28.99
CA SER A 456 -16.55 -0.13 28.23
C SER A 456 -17.42 0.47 27.11
N PRO A 457 -17.50 1.82 26.99
CA PRO A 457 -18.19 2.48 25.88
C PRO A 457 -17.60 2.13 24.51
N GLU A 458 -16.28 1.89 24.42
CA GLU A 458 -15.63 1.44 23.20
C GLU A 458 -16.12 0.03 22.80
N ASN A 459 -16.30 -0.85 23.78
CA ASN A 459 -16.85 -2.19 23.54
C ASN A 459 -18.30 -2.14 23.07
N GLU A 460 -19.10 -1.18 23.55
CA GLU A 460 -20.47 -0.98 23.08
C GLU A 460 -20.53 -0.69 21.58
N GLN A 461 -19.62 0.16 21.08
CA GLN A 461 -19.50 0.43 19.64
C GLN A 461 -19.03 -0.79 18.85
N LYS A 462 -18.02 -1.51 19.36
CA LYS A 462 -17.52 -2.76 18.76
C LYS A 462 -18.60 -3.81 18.65
N ASP A 463 -19.43 -3.93 19.70
CA ASP A 463 -20.54 -4.87 19.76
C ASP A 463 -21.61 -4.50 18.75
N ARG A 464 -21.99 -3.21 18.69
CA ARG A 464 -22.92 -2.70 17.67
C ARG A 464 -22.46 -3.09 16.26
N ASP A 465 -21.19 -2.86 15.96
CA ASP A 465 -20.62 -3.15 14.63
C ASP A 465 -20.51 -4.68 14.40
N THR A 466 -20.29 -5.46 15.45
CA THR A 466 -20.27 -6.92 15.38
C THR A 466 -21.66 -7.48 15.10
N ILE A 467 -22.69 -6.95 15.79
CA ILE A 467 -24.09 -7.32 15.55
C ILE A 467 -24.51 -6.90 14.13
N LEU A 468 -24.16 -5.68 13.71
CA LEU A 468 -24.48 -5.21 12.36
C LEU A 468 -23.87 -6.12 11.29
N ARG A 469 -22.57 -6.45 11.41
CA ARG A 469 -21.88 -7.38 10.50
C ARG A 469 -22.49 -8.78 10.51
N TYR A 470 -22.96 -9.26 11.65
CA TYR A 470 -23.63 -10.56 11.72
C TYR A 470 -24.87 -10.59 10.82
N PHE A 471 -25.68 -9.52 10.81
CA PHE A 471 -26.89 -9.42 10.01
C PHE A 471 -26.58 -9.13 8.54
N THR A 472 -25.70 -8.17 8.22
CA THR A 472 -25.36 -7.82 6.83
C THR A 472 -24.68 -8.98 6.09
N ASN A 473 -23.91 -9.81 6.82
CA ASN A 473 -23.33 -11.03 6.24
C ASN A 473 -24.33 -12.18 6.03
N ARG A 474 -25.56 -12.03 6.54
CA ARG A 474 -26.65 -13.01 6.37
C ARG A 474 -27.78 -12.51 5.48
N GLY A 475 -27.55 -11.43 4.74
CA GLY A 475 -28.48 -10.88 3.77
C GLY A 475 -29.43 -9.83 4.33
N TYR A 476 -29.23 -9.37 5.53
CA TYR A 476 -30.04 -8.28 6.09
C TYR A 476 -29.32 -6.93 5.83
N SER A 477 -29.24 -6.53 4.56
CA SER A 477 -28.48 -5.35 4.13
C SER A 477 -29.00 -4.03 4.71
N HIS A 478 -30.26 -4.00 5.13
CA HIS A 478 -30.93 -2.84 5.75
C HIS A 478 -30.99 -2.91 7.28
N ALA A 479 -30.26 -3.83 7.89
CA ALA A 479 -30.24 -3.97 9.34
C ALA A 479 -29.76 -2.67 10.00
N ARG A 480 -30.43 -2.32 11.09
CA ARG A 480 -30.05 -1.19 11.95
C ARG A 480 -29.89 -1.69 13.38
N VAL A 481 -28.84 -1.25 14.03
CA VAL A 481 -28.53 -1.57 15.41
C VAL A 481 -28.35 -0.26 16.17
N ILE A 482 -29.14 -0.10 17.21
CA ILE A 482 -29.05 1.03 18.15
C ILE A 482 -28.52 0.44 19.45
N ALA A 483 -27.37 0.92 19.89
CA ALA A 483 -26.79 0.58 21.17
C ALA A 483 -27.10 1.70 22.17
N SER A 484 -27.41 1.34 23.37
CA SER A 484 -27.64 2.25 24.49
C SER A 484 -27.29 1.58 25.81
N SER A 485 -26.73 2.33 26.72
CA SER A 485 -26.41 1.87 28.06
C SER A 485 -27.12 2.75 29.10
N SER A 486 -27.45 2.18 30.22
CA SER A 486 -28.10 2.85 31.35
C SER A 486 -27.64 2.25 32.67
N PRO A 487 -27.49 3.05 33.74
CA PRO A 487 -27.17 2.51 35.06
C PRO A 487 -28.25 1.48 35.46
N ALA A 488 -27.82 0.32 35.92
CA ALA A 488 -28.68 -0.64 36.56
C ALA A 488 -29.08 -0.12 37.96
N GLY A 489 -30.17 -0.65 38.53
CA GLY A 489 -30.64 -0.19 39.85
C GLY A 489 -29.70 -0.40 41.03
N GLN A 490 -28.50 -0.91 40.79
CA GLN A 490 -27.39 -1.07 41.74
C GLN A 490 -26.21 -0.19 41.34
N GLU A 491 -25.42 0.32 42.28
CA GLU A 491 -24.21 1.10 42.03
C GLU A 491 -23.18 0.29 41.23
N HIS A 492 -22.48 0.96 40.32
CA HIS A 492 -21.41 0.40 39.49
C HIS A 492 -21.83 -0.75 38.56
N LEU A 493 -23.12 -0.87 38.23
CA LEU A 493 -23.62 -1.75 37.19
C LEU A 493 -24.22 -0.97 36.03
N MET A 494 -23.84 -1.35 34.81
CA MET A 494 -24.35 -0.77 33.56
C MET A 494 -25.10 -1.82 32.75
N ASP A 495 -26.38 -1.60 32.53
CA ASP A 495 -27.16 -2.43 31.60
C ASP A 495 -26.94 -1.95 30.18
N VAL A 496 -26.67 -2.86 29.27
CA VAL A 496 -26.44 -2.58 27.86
C VAL A 496 -27.56 -3.16 27.01
N ARG A 497 -28.16 -2.31 26.20
CA ARG A 497 -29.24 -2.69 25.30
C ARG A 497 -28.86 -2.49 23.86
N TYR A 498 -28.99 -3.54 23.06
CA TYR A 498 -28.86 -3.51 21.61
C TYR A 498 -30.20 -3.76 20.94
N GLN A 499 -30.78 -2.73 20.36
CA GLN A 499 -32.05 -2.85 19.61
C GLN A 499 -31.73 -3.08 18.15
N VAL A 500 -32.07 -4.26 17.65
CA VAL A 500 -31.84 -4.68 16.27
C VAL A 500 -33.13 -4.58 15.47
N ARG A 501 -33.05 -3.96 14.29
CA ARG A 501 -34.12 -3.99 13.28
C ARG A 501 -33.53 -4.62 12.01
N PRO A 502 -33.71 -5.93 11.82
CA PRO A 502 -33.02 -6.64 10.73
C PRO A 502 -33.46 -6.19 9.33
N GLY A 503 -34.74 -5.87 9.15
CA GLY A 503 -35.35 -5.71 7.82
C GLY A 503 -35.60 -7.05 7.12
N ASN A 504 -35.81 -7.04 5.81
CA ASN A 504 -35.99 -8.23 5.01
C ASN A 504 -34.65 -8.90 4.70
N GLN A 505 -34.65 -10.23 4.66
CA GLN A 505 -33.47 -10.97 4.20
C GLN A 505 -33.42 -10.97 2.69
N GLU A 506 -32.31 -10.48 2.14
CA GLU A 506 -32.02 -10.40 0.70
C GLU A 506 -31.22 -11.63 0.26
N ARG A 507 -31.58 -12.20 -0.91
CA ARG A 507 -30.88 -13.31 -1.53
C ARG A 507 -30.38 -12.90 -2.93
N ILE A 508 -29.30 -13.52 -3.37
CA ILE A 508 -28.76 -13.32 -4.71
C ILE A 508 -29.56 -14.15 -5.70
N GLU A 509 -30.39 -13.51 -6.53
CA GLU A 509 -31.09 -14.16 -7.62
C GLU A 509 -30.10 -14.61 -8.70
N ARG A 510 -29.27 -13.68 -9.16
CA ARG A 510 -28.27 -13.91 -10.21
C ARG A 510 -27.06 -13.00 -10.05
N VAL A 511 -25.96 -13.43 -10.67
CA VAL A 511 -24.71 -12.65 -10.72
C VAL A 511 -24.48 -12.22 -12.17
N VAL A 512 -24.47 -10.90 -12.41
CA VAL A 512 -24.29 -10.29 -13.73
C VAL A 512 -22.86 -9.75 -13.84
N LEU A 513 -22.10 -10.23 -14.82
CA LEU A 513 -20.74 -9.79 -15.07
C LEU A 513 -20.76 -8.75 -16.21
N LEU A 514 -20.09 -7.61 -15.99
CA LEU A 514 -20.07 -6.48 -16.92
C LEU A 514 -18.62 -6.03 -17.15
N GLY A 515 -18.26 -5.76 -18.40
CA GLY A 515 -16.97 -5.16 -18.76
C GLY A 515 -15.81 -6.13 -18.99
N ASN A 516 -15.98 -7.44 -18.83
CA ASN A 516 -14.96 -8.46 -19.11
C ASN A 516 -14.85 -8.78 -20.63
N LYS A 517 -14.36 -7.83 -21.42
CA LYS A 517 -14.31 -7.96 -22.89
C LYS A 517 -13.36 -9.05 -23.38
N HIS A 518 -12.22 -9.20 -22.72
CA HIS A 518 -11.15 -10.13 -23.11
C HIS A 518 -10.91 -11.21 -22.05
N THR A 519 -11.18 -10.90 -20.79
CA THR A 519 -11.01 -11.82 -19.69
C THR A 519 -12.14 -12.84 -19.68
N ARG A 520 -11.79 -14.11 -19.66
CA ARG A 520 -12.78 -15.21 -19.65
C ARG A 520 -13.63 -15.15 -18.38
N GLU A 521 -14.92 -15.32 -18.51
CA GLU A 521 -15.87 -15.33 -17.41
C GLU A 521 -15.47 -16.28 -16.26
N GLY A 522 -14.95 -17.47 -16.59
CA GLY A 522 -14.48 -18.45 -15.60
C GLY A 522 -13.30 -17.96 -14.72
N VAL A 523 -12.53 -16.96 -15.17
CA VAL A 523 -11.48 -16.34 -14.36
C VAL A 523 -12.13 -15.44 -13.30
N VAL A 524 -13.13 -14.68 -13.68
CA VAL A 524 -13.88 -13.79 -12.78
C VAL A 524 -14.68 -14.60 -11.76
N ARG A 525 -15.51 -15.54 -12.21
CA ARG A 525 -16.38 -16.34 -11.36
C ARG A 525 -15.62 -17.13 -10.29
N ARG A 526 -14.41 -17.55 -10.57
CA ARG A 526 -13.56 -18.28 -9.60
C ARG A 526 -13.15 -17.41 -8.41
N GLU A 527 -13.07 -16.11 -8.57
CA GLU A 527 -12.67 -15.17 -7.51
C GLU A 527 -13.87 -14.69 -6.67
N LEU A 528 -15.09 -14.98 -7.12
CA LEU A 528 -16.29 -14.62 -6.37
C LEU A 528 -16.49 -15.59 -5.19
N SER A 529 -16.67 -15.04 -4.00
CA SER A 529 -16.98 -15.77 -2.75
C SER A 529 -18.46 -15.98 -2.54
N PHE A 530 -19.31 -15.60 -3.49
CA PHE A 530 -20.76 -15.71 -3.44
C PHE A 530 -21.31 -16.31 -4.73
N ARG A 531 -22.54 -16.87 -4.65
CA ARG A 531 -23.24 -17.51 -5.77
C ARG A 531 -24.74 -17.19 -5.72
N SER A 532 -25.44 -17.47 -6.82
CA SER A 532 -26.91 -17.41 -6.85
C SER A 532 -27.51 -18.29 -5.76
N ASN A 533 -28.68 -17.92 -5.29
CA ASN A 533 -29.47 -18.53 -4.22
C ASN A 533 -28.87 -18.46 -2.80
N GLN A 534 -27.74 -17.74 -2.63
CA GLN A 534 -27.18 -17.47 -1.30
C GLN A 534 -27.71 -16.12 -0.75
N PRO A 535 -27.74 -15.93 0.58
CA PRO A 535 -27.97 -14.61 1.15
C PRO A 535 -26.92 -13.62 0.66
N VAL A 536 -27.31 -12.37 0.47
CA VAL A 536 -26.35 -11.29 0.17
C VAL A 536 -25.42 -11.16 1.37
N ASN A 537 -24.13 -11.34 1.15
CA ASN A 537 -23.10 -11.27 2.20
C ASN A 537 -22.11 -10.14 1.88
N GLU A 538 -22.19 -9.06 2.64
CA GLU A 538 -21.40 -7.84 2.40
C GLU A 538 -19.89 -8.11 2.43
N SER A 539 -19.42 -8.88 3.42
CA SER A 539 -18.01 -9.27 3.49
C SER A 539 -17.57 -10.10 2.28
N ALA A 540 -18.44 -10.99 1.78
CA ALA A 540 -18.13 -11.79 0.59
C ALA A 540 -18.08 -10.94 -0.69
N LEU A 541 -18.92 -9.88 -0.80
CA LEU A 541 -18.85 -8.94 -1.92
C LEU A 541 -17.52 -8.18 -1.89
N LEU A 542 -17.12 -7.64 -0.74
CA LEU A 542 -15.85 -6.91 -0.56
C LEU A 542 -14.62 -7.80 -0.77
N ASP A 543 -14.64 -9.03 -0.25
CA ASP A 543 -13.56 -10.00 -0.47
C ASP A 543 -13.41 -10.37 -1.94
N SER A 544 -14.54 -10.56 -2.64
CA SER A 544 -14.52 -10.83 -4.08
C SER A 544 -13.99 -9.66 -4.87
N GLN A 545 -14.36 -8.44 -4.51
CA GLN A 545 -13.83 -7.22 -5.13
C GLN A 545 -12.30 -7.14 -4.96
N ARG A 546 -11.79 -7.38 -3.75
CA ARG A 546 -10.35 -7.40 -3.46
C ARG A 546 -9.63 -8.47 -4.26
N ARG A 547 -10.15 -9.72 -4.29
CA ARG A 547 -9.56 -10.83 -5.06
C ARG A 547 -9.50 -10.53 -6.56
N LEU A 548 -10.50 -9.86 -7.11
CA LEU A 548 -10.49 -9.44 -8.51
C LEU A 548 -9.45 -8.34 -8.77
N TYR A 549 -9.27 -7.39 -7.85
CA TYR A 549 -8.18 -6.41 -7.92
C TYR A 549 -6.80 -7.07 -7.87
N ASP A 550 -6.63 -8.04 -6.97
CA ASP A 550 -5.36 -8.76 -6.77
C ASP A 550 -4.93 -9.57 -8.00
N LEU A 551 -5.83 -9.83 -8.96
CA LEU A 551 -5.47 -10.42 -10.24
C LEU A 551 -4.59 -9.50 -11.10
N GLY A 552 -4.65 -8.16 -10.88
CA GLY A 552 -3.96 -7.17 -11.70
C GLY A 552 -4.47 -7.08 -13.16
N LEU A 553 -5.64 -7.67 -13.44
CA LEU A 553 -6.27 -7.66 -14.77
C LEU A 553 -7.23 -6.48 -14.97
N PHE A 554 -7.61 -5.82 -13.89
CA PHE A 554 -8.63 -4.79 -13.88
C PHE A 554 -8.12 -3.51 -13.23
N ASN A 555 -8.38 -2.37 -13.86
CA ASN A 555 -8.12 -1.04 -13.29
C ASN A 555 -9.19 -0.66 -12.26
N GLN A 556 -10.42 -1.09 -12.52
CA GLN A 556 -11.55 -0.82 -11.64
C GLN A 556 -12.44 -2.05 -11.53
N VAL A 557 -12.85 -2.36 -10.31
CA VAL A 557 -13.82 -3.40 -9.99
C VAL A 557 -14.81 -2.83 -8.99
N GLN A 558 -16.09 -2.93 -9.29
CA GLN A 558 -17.17 -2.57 -8.39
C GLN A 558 -18.15 -3.74 -8.30
N ILE A 559 -18.56 -4.08 -7.10
CA ILE A 559 -19.56 -5.11 -6.86
C ILE A 559 -20.65 -4.50 -6.00
N ALA A 560 -21.87 -4.51 -6.50
CA ALA A 560 -23.02 -3.99 -5.77
C ALA A 560 -24.30 -4.76 -6.10
N PRO A 561 -25.24 -4.89 -5.16
CA PRO A 561 -26.58 -5.35 -5.47
C PRO A 561 -27.28 -4.32 -6.36
N GLN A 562 -28.09 -4.80 -7.29
CA GLN A 562 -28.99 -3.97 -8.08
C GLN A 562 -30.14 -3.51 -7.20
N ASN A 563 -30.57 -2.24 -7.35
CA ASN A 563 -31.65 -1.65 -6.58
C ASN A 563 -31.39 -1.65 -5.04
N PRO A 564 -30.23 -1.11 -4.59
CA PRO A 564 -29.81 -1.28 -3.20
C PRO A 564 -30.66 -0.52 -2.17
N GLN A 565 -31.54 0.39 -2.63
CA GLN A 565 -32.36 1.22 -1.73
C GLN A 565 -33.67 0.57 -1.32
N THR A 566 -34.09 -0.50 -1.99
CA THR A 566 -35.36 -1.19 -1.70
C THR A 566 -35.11 -2.46 -0.90
N GLN A 567 -36.11 -2.88 -0.14
CA GLN A 567 -36.09 -4.14 0.63
C GLN A 567 -36.56 -5.33 -0.20
N GLU A 568 -36.24 -5.35 -1.49
CA GLU A 568 -36.52 -6.47 -2.39
C GLU A 568 -35.76 -7.71 -1.93
N THR A 569 -36.48 -8.87 -1.81
CA THR A 569 -35.88 -10.08 -1.25
C THR A 569 -34.92 -10.81 -2.18
N ASP A 570 -35.18 -10.71 -3.48
CA ASP A 570 -34.37 -11.39 -4.50
C ASP A 570 -33.65 -10.34 -5.35
N LYS A 571 -32.31 -10.20 -5.18
CA LYS A 571 -31.49 -9.17 -5.82
C LYS A 571 -30.52 -9.74 -6.81
N SER A 572 -30.37 -9.10 -7.96
CA SER A 572 -29.22 -9.34 -8.83
C SER A 572 -27.97 -8.65 -8.26
N VAL A 573 -26.82 -9.33 -8.28
CA VAL A 573 -25.53 -8.72 -7.93
C VAL A 573 -24.77 -8.41 -9.19
N LEU A 574 -24.44 -7.13 -9.39
CA LEU A 574 -23.67 -6.63 -10.52
C LEU A 574 -22.19 -6.63 -10.18
N VAL A 575 -21.37 -7.21 -11.05
CA VAL A 575 -19.90 -7.19 -11.00
C VAL A 575 -19.43 -6.40 -12.21
N SER A 576 -19.14 -5.13 -12.02
CA SER A 576 -18.69 -4.21 -13.06
C SER A 576 -17.18 -4.09 -13.04
N MET A 577 -16.53 -4.27 -14.18
CA MET A 577 -15.07 -4.31 -14.30
C MET A 577 -14.59 -3.46 -15.47
N GLU A 578 -13.49 -2.75 -15.28
CA GLU A 578 -12.72 -2.12 -16.35
C GLU A 578 -11.39 -2.84 -16.49
N GLU A 579 -11.15 -3.47 -17.66
CA GLU A 579 -9.90 -4.21 -17.90
C GLU A 579 -8.69 -3.26 -17.96
N ALA A 580 -7.59 -3.65 -17.32
CA ALA A 580 -6.32 -2.96 -17.38
C ALA A 580 -5.68 -3.04 -18.79
N PRO A 581 -4.82 -2.09 -19.15
CA PRO A 581 -4.01 -2.19 -20.36
C PRO A 581 -3.20 -3.48 -20.37
N ARG A 582 -3.36 -4.27 -21.42
CA ARG A 582 -2.73 -5.61 -21.49
C ARG A 582 -1.23 -5.58 -21.70
N TRP A 583 -0.70 -4.49 -22.22
CA TRP A 583 0.72 -4.30 -22.46
C TRP A 583 1.26 -3.23 -21.55
N THR A 584 2.37 -3.54 -20.88
CA THR A 584 3.13 -2.60 -20.08
C THR A 584 4.55 -2.59 -20.59
N VAL A 585 5.07 -1.39 -20.85
CA VAL A 585 6.46 -1.18 -21.27
C VAL A 585 7.14 -0.37 -20.17
N GLY A 586 8.12 -0.97 -19.52
CA GLY A 586 8.99 -0.33 -18.55
C GLY A 586 10.38 -0.12 -19.15
N TYR A 587 10.98 1.02 -18.89
CA TYR A 587 12.38 1.28 -19.24
C TYR A 587 13.09 1.94 -18.07
N GLY A 588 14.36 1.64 -17.94
CA GLY A 588 15.19 2.17 -16.86
C GLY A 588 16.62 2.42 -17.31
N GLY A 589 17.25 3.38 -16.70
CA GLY A 589 18.67 3.69 -16.89
C GLY A 589 19.35 3.91 -15.53
N GLY A 590 20.63 3.57 -15.43
CA GLY A 590 21.39 3.75 -14.22
C GLY A 590 22.90 3.66 -14.49
N ILE A 591 23.67 3.91 -13.45
CA ILE A 591 25.13 3.73 -13.46
C ILE A 591 25.49 2.81 -12.30
N GLU A 592 26.22 1.77 -12.61
CA GLU A 592 26.79 0.83 -11.64
C GLU A 592 28.30 1.07 -11.52
N VAL A 593 28.77 1.24 -10.30
CA VAL A 593 30.22 1.46 -10.03
C VAL A 593 30.73 0.30 -9.21
N GLN A 594 31.64 -0.48 -9.82
CA GLN A 594 32.19 -1.69 -9.19
C GLN A 594 33.70 -1.79 -9.47
N ARG A 595 34.43 -2.50 -8.59
CA ARG A 595 35.82 -2.89 -8.86
C ARG A 595 35.83 -4.14 -9.74
N LEU A 596 36.09 -3.93 -11.03
CA LEU A 596 36.10 -4.99 -12.03
C LEU A 596 37.18 -4.77 -13.09
N GLY A 597 37.57 -5.85 -13.77
CA GLY A 597 38.08 -5.81 -15.12
C GLY A 597 39.44 -5.19 -15.34
N SER A 598 40.40 -5.39 -14.46
CA SER A 598 41.85 -5.18 -14.79
C SER A 598 42.57 -6.51 -14.93
N ASN A 599 43.78 -6.44 -15.45
CA ASN A 599 44.71 -7.57 -15.44
C ASN A 599 45.31 -7.83 -14.05
N GLU A 600 44.86 -7.09 -13.03
CA GLU A 600 45.30 -7.22 -11.65
C GLU A 600 44.24 -7.96 -10.83
N PRO A 601 44.66 -8.88 -9.93
CA PRO A 601 43.73 -9.66 -9.08
C PRO A 601 42.90 -8.80 -8.12
N GLN A 602 43.27 -7.53 -7.88
CA GLN A 602 42.53 -6.63 -7.00
C GLN A 602 41.42 -5.84 -7.71
N GLY A 603 41.44 -5.83 -9.05
CA GLY A 603 40.49 -5.09 -9.89
C GLY A 603 40.66 -3.56 -9.79
N GLN A 604 40.11 -2.86 -10.76
CA GLN A 604 40.02 -1.39 -10.78
C GLN A 604 38.58 -0.93 -10.72
N LEU A 605 38.33 0.22 -10.10
CA LEU A 605 37.00 0.82 -10.05
C LEU A 605 36.57 1.22 -11.46
N LYS A 606 35.44 0.69 -11.92
CA LYS A 606 34.86 1.02 -13.23
C LYS A 606 33.40 1.41 -13.08
N ALA A 607 32.99 2.45 -13.78
CA ALA A 607 31.61 2.83 -13.94
C ALA A 607 31.03 2.14 -15.19
N SER A 608 29.87 1.51 -15.04
CA SER A 608 29.14 0.84 -16.10
C SER A 608 27.74 1.46 -16.25
N PRO A 609 27.47 2.19 -17.32
CA PRO A 609 26.11 2.60 -17.63
C PRO A 609 25.25 1.37 -17.92
N ARG A 610 24.02 1.41 -17.43
CA ARG A 610 23.04 0.31 -17.54
C ARG A 610 21.74 0.82 -18.14
N VAL A 611 21.20 0.06 -19.08
CA VAL A 611 19.87 0.26 -19.65
C VAL A 611 19.09 -1.04 -19.51
N SER A 612 17.82 -0.92 -19.15
CA SER A 612 16.88 -2.05 -19.08
C SER A 612 15.58 -1.72 -19.79
N LEU A 613 15.01 -2.72 -20.45
CA LEU A 613 13.70 -2.68 -21.07
C LEU A 613 12.90 -3.88 -20.57
N GLU A 614 11.68 -3.64 -20.15
CA GLU A 614 10.74 -4.69 -19.77
C GLU A 614 9.45 -4.50 -20.56
N VAL A 615 8.98 -5.55 -21.21
CA VAL A 615 7.70 -5.59 -21.91
C VAL A 615 6.90 -6.75 -21.32
N SER A 616 5.78 -6.43 -20.73
CA SER A 616 4.88 -7.40 -20.11
C SER A 616 3.51 -7.38 -20.77
N ARG A 617 2.95 -8.57 -21.00
CA ARG A 617 1.57 -8.78 -21.44
C ARG A 617 0.83 -9.57 -20.39
N ILE A 618 -0.17 -8.96 -19.77
CA ILE A 618 -1.11 -9.59 -18.85
C ILE A 618 -2.31 -10.17 -19.57
N GLY A 619 -3.04 -11.09 -18.96
CA GLY A 619 -4.26 -11.66 -19.50
C GLY A 619 -4.07 -12.49 -20.78
N VAL A 620 -2.96 -13.23 -20.89
CA VAL A 620 -2.65 -14.06 -22.08
C VAL A 620 -3.75 -15.10 -22.29
N GLY A 621 -4.32 -15.12 -23.51
CA GLY A 621 -5.43 -16.03 -23.86
C GLY A 621 -6.72 -15.81 -23.06
N GLY A 622 -6.92 -14.61 -22.48
CA GLY A 622 -8.08 -14.28 -21.64
C GLY A 622 -8.02 -14.94 -20.25
N ARG A 623 -6.86 -15.42 -19.84
CA ARG A 623 -6.62 -16.03 -18.53
C ARG A 623 -5.73 -15.12 -17.67
N ASN A 624 -5.70 -15.36 -16.36
CA ASN A 624 -4.75 -14.67 -15.48
C ASN A 624 -3.34 -15.27 -15.65
N GLN A 625 -2.71 -14.93 -16.77
CA GLN A 625 -1.37 -15.38 -17.12
C GLN A 625 -0.58 -14.20 -17.67
N THR A 626 0.71 -14.14 -17.34
CA THR A 626 1.58 -13.04 -17.73
C THR A 626 2.77 -13.55 -18.53
N LEU A 627 3.02 -12.91 -19.65
CA LEU A 627 4.24 -13.09 -20.43
C LEU A 627 5.08 -11.83 -20.29
N THR A 628 6.31 -11.99 -19.81
CA THR A 628 7.25 -10.87 -19.63
C THR A 628 8.52 -11.14 -20.42
N PHE A 629 8.94 -10.14 -21.18
CA PHE A 629 10.27 -10.05 -21.78
C PHE A 629 11.06 -8.96 -21.05
N ARG A 630 12.29 -9.28 -20.64
CA ARG A 630 13.18 -8.31 -20.00
C ARG A 630 14.55 -8.35 -20.66
N GLY A 631 15.02 -7.19 -21.13
CA GLY A 631 16.36 -6.99 -21.66
C GLY A 631 17.21 -6.13 -20.74
N ARG A 632 18.47 -6.50 -20.55
CA ARG A 632 19.47 -5.71 -19.78
C ARG A 632 20.72 -5.53 -20.62
N LEU A 633 21.26 -4.34 -20.63
CA LEU A 633 22.48 -4.04 -21.33
C LEU A 633 23.34 -3.10 -20.47
N SER A 634 24.52 -3.59 -20.12
CA SER A 634 25.57 -2.82 -19.48
C SER A 634 26.93 -3.31 -19.97
N THR A 635 28.02 -2.63 -19.58
CA THR A 635 29.37 -3.13 -19.89
C THR A 635 29.73 -4.38 -19.10
N LEU A 636 29.05 -4.62 -17.97
CA LEU A 636 29.32 -5.71 -17.02
C LEU A 636 28.31 -6.86 -17.11
N ASP A 637 27.09 -6.55 -17.54
CA ASP A 637 25.98 -7.52 -17.58
C ASP A 637 25.14 -7.27 -18.84
N LYS A 638 25.00 -8.30 -19.67
CA LYS A 638 24.15 -8.31 -20.86
C LYS A 638 23.27 -9.52 -20.78
N GLY A 639 21.97 -9.32 -20.89
CA GLY A 639 21.06 -10.46 -20.81
C GLY A 639 19.67 -10.16 -21.32
N ALA A 640 18.99 -11.23 -21.67
CA ALA A 640 17.57 -11.22 -22.01
C ALA A 640 16.90 -12.39 -21.31
N ASP A 641 15.74 -12.15 -20.75
CA ASP A 641 14.90 -13.19 -20.16
C ASP A 641 13.45 -13.11 -20.66
N VAL A 642 12.86 -14.26 -20.85
CA VAL A 642 11.44 -14.44 -21.14
C VAL A 642 10.84 -15.27 -20.03
N SER A 643 9.79 -14.80 -19.40
CA SER A 643 9.06 -15.54 -18.38
C SER A 643 7.57 -15.63 -18.68
N TYR A 644 7.01 -16.82 -18.52
CA TYR A 644 5.59 -17.07 -18.61
C TYR A 644 5.09 -17.53 -17.25
N TYR A 645 4.22 -16.74 -16.63
CA TYR A 645 3.75 -16.93 -15.27
C TYR A 645 2.26 -17.28 -15.23
N VAL A 646 1.93 -18.37 -14.55
CA VAL A 646 0.56 -18.85 -14.27
C VAL A 646 0.35 -18.83 -12.77
N PRO A 647 -0.29 -17.79 -12.19
CA PRO A 647 -0.39 -17.61 -10.73
C PRO A 647 -1.29 -18.65 -10.05
N LYS A 648 -2.26 -19.20 -10.77
CA LYS A 648 -3.19 -20.21 -10.26
C LYS A 648 -3.31 -21.34 -11.28
N PHE A 649 -2.70 -22.49 -10.97
CA PHE A 649 -2.76 -23.64 -11.86
C PHE A 649 -4.19 -24.21 -11.96
N PRO A 650 -4.65 -24.69 -13.13
CA PRO A 650 -5.98 -25.28 -13.27
C PRO A 650 -6.23 -26.39 -12.26
N LYS A 651 -7.37 -26.37 -11.55
CA LYS A 651 -7.77 -27.31 -10.48
C LYS A 651 -6.91 -27.26 -9.18
N ARG A 652 -5.84 -26.48 -9.15
CA ARG A 652 -4.96 -26.33 -7.98
C ARG A 652 -4.59 -24.84 -7.82
N PRO A 653 -5.52 -24.00 -7.31
CA PRO A 653 -5.31 -22.55 -7.20
C PRO A 653 -4.23 -22.14 -6.18
N ASP A 654 -3.81 -23.09 -5.33
CA ASP A 654 -2.72 -22.99 -4.37
C ASP A 654 -1.33 -23.13 -5.00
N ILE A 655 -1.25 -23.51 -6.29
CA ILE A 655 0.00 -23.73 -7.03
C ILE A 655 0.14 -22.67 -8.13
N SER A 656 1.27 -21.98 -8.16
CA SER A 656 1.71 -21.19 -9.31
C SER A 656 2.77 -21.92 -10.12
N VAL A 657 2.84 -21.63 -11.41
CA VAL A 657 3.85 -22.18 -12.33
C VAL A 657 4.50 -21.04 -13.09
N ARG A 658 5.83 -21.08 -13.20
CA ARG A 658 6.61 -20.13 -13.99
C ARG A 658 7.56 -20.89 -14.92
N LEU A 659 7.49 -20.57 -16.19
CA LEU A 659 8.47 -21.02 -17.20
C LEU A 659 9.39 -19.84 -17.46
N ASN A 660 10.71 -20.06 -17.39
CA ASN A 660 11.69 -19.02 -17.67
C ASN A 660 12.68 -19.54 -18.73
N ALA A 661 13.07 -18.65 -19.63
CA ALA A 661 14.19 -18.84 -20.52
C ALA A 661 15.06 -17.59 -20.47
N ASN A 662 16.34 -17.74 -20.16
CA ASN A 662 17.27 -16.63 -20.09
C ASN A 662 18.58 -16.90 -20.83
N VAL A 663 19.16 -15.82 -21.31
CA VAL A 663 20.52 -15.79 -21.85
C VAL A 663 21.21 -14.60 -21.23
N ASP A 664 22.30 -14.85 -20.50
CA ASP A 664 23.07 -13.81 -19.89
C ASP A 664 24.59 -13.99 -20.08
N SER A 665 25.27 -12.86 -20.05
CA SER A 665 26.72 -12.78 -20.00
C SER A 665 27.10 -11.75 -18.96
N SER A 666 27.68 -12.20 -17.85
CA SER A 666 27.96 -11.33 -16.70
C SER A 666 29.41 -11.44 -16.27
N ARG A 667 29.99 -10.30 -15.86
CA ARG A 667 31.36 -10.16 -15.38
C ARG A 667 31.42 -9.77 -13.90
N ASN A 668 30.64 -10.47 -13.10
CA ASN A 668 30.55 -10.23 -11.65
C ASN A 668 31.76 -10.81 -10.89
N VAL A 669 32.53 -11.69 -11.49
CA VAL A 669 33.76 -12.24 -10.95
C VAL A 669 34.93 -11.70 -11.79
N LEU A 670 36.01 -11.26 -11.12
CA LEU A 670 37.18 -10.70 -11.83
C LEU A 670 37.90 -11.72 -12.74
N THR A 671 37.79 -13.00 -12.38
CA THR A 671 38.51 -14.09 -13.05
C THR A 671 37.96 -14.38 -14.43
N PHE A 672 36.63 -14.25 -14.64
CA PHE A 672 35.99 -14.68 -15.90
C PHE A 672 34.72 -13.90 -16.20
N THR A 673 34.31 -13.98 -17.46
CA THR A 673 32.97 -13.62 -17.88
C THR A 673 32.12 -14.89 -17.93
N ALA A 674 31.08 -14.98 -17.10
CA ALA A 674 30.13 -16.08 -17.11
C ALA A 674 29.14 -15.90 -18.26
N ARG A 675 29.07 -16.85 -19.18
CA ARG A 675 27.98 -16.95 -20.18
C ARG A 675 27.05 -18.07 -19.78
N ARG A 676 25.76 -17.75 -19.66
CA ARG A 676 24.74 -18.71 -19.27
C ARG A 676 23.56 -18.68 -20.25
N LYS A 677 23.05 -19.85 -20.62
CA LYS A 677 21.77 -20.03 -21.31
C LYS A 677 20.98 -21.02 -20.48
N GLU A 678 19.81 -20.61 -20.00
CA GLU A 678 19.02 -21.43 -19.07
C GLU A 678 17.56 -21.47 -19.51
N ALA A 679 16.96 -22.65 -19.36
CA ALA A 679 15.50 -22.84 -19.37
C ALA A 679 15.11 -23.50 -18.05
N SER A 680 14.05 -23.02 -17.43
CA SER A 680 13.60 -23.53 -16.14
C SER A 680 12.08 -23.53 -16.00
N ILE A 681 11.58 -24.51 -15.25
CA ILE A 681 10.21 -24.57 -14.76
C ILE A 681 10.23 -24.50 -13.24
N VAL A 682 9.44 -23.60 -12.69
CA VAL A 682 9.29 -23.41 -11.24
C VAL A 682 7.83 -23.61 -10.89
N MET A 683 7.58 -24.51 -9.96
CA MET A 683 6.27 -24.74 -9.35
C MET A 683 6.34 -24.28 -7.90
N GLU A 684 5.45 -23.38 -7.49
CA GLU A 684 5.42 -22.85 -6.14
C GLU A 684 4.07 -23.16 -5.51
N LYS A 685 4.10 -23.77 -4.33
CA LYS A 685 2.92 -24.00 -3.49
C LYS A 685 3.00 -23.09 -2.28
N ARG A 686 1.98 -22.23 -2.11
CA ARG A 686 1.88 -21.31 -1.00
C ARG A 686 0.98 -21.92 0.10
N TRP A 687 1.52 -22.03 1.32
CA TRP A 687 0.77 -22.50 2.50
C TRP A 687 0.17 -21.35 3.30
N SER A 688 0.86 -20.20 3.35
CA SER A 688 0.39 -18.98 3.97
C SER A 688 0.86 -17.75 3.18
N GLN A 689 0.56 -16.57 3.65
CA GLN A 689 1.08 -15.34 3.05
C GLN A 689 2.61 -15.23 3.18
N THR A 690 3.18 -15.90 4.17
CA THR A 690 4.60 -15.82 4.55
C THR A 690 5.39 -17.07 4.21
N THR A 691 4.73 -18.21 3.94
CA THR A 691 5.40 -19.51 3.81
C THR A 691 5.04 -20.18 2.49
N PHE A 692 6.05 -20.56 1.72
CA PHE A 692 5.88 -21.32 0.48
C PHE A 692 7.01 -22.29 0.18
N LEU A 693 6.67 -23.34 -0.55
CA LEU A 693 7.59 -24.34 -1.07
C LEU A 693 7.66 -24.18 -2.59
N SER A 694 8.85 -24.20 -3.14
CA SER A 694 9.11 -24.14 -4.58
C SER A 694 9.88 -25.36 -5.03
N ALA A 695 9.43 -25.99 -6.11
CA ALA A 695 10.14 -27.03 -6.83
C ALA A 695 10.58 -26.46 -8.19
N ARG A 696 11.87 -26.57 -8.50
CA ARG A 696 12.46 -26.03 -9.71
C ARG A 696 13.25 -27.11 -10.47
N TYR A 697 12.94 -27.27 -11.72
CA TYR A 697 13.83 -27.91 -12.67
C TYR A 697 14.47 -26.86 -13.57
N SER A 698 15.81 -26.89 -13.70
CA SER A 698 16.55 -26.00 -14.59
C SER A 698 17.53 -26.79 -15.45
N PHE A 699 17.54 -26.46 -16.73
CA PHE A 699 18.54 -26.93 -17.66
C PHE A 699 19.32 -25.74 -18.20
N ARG A 700 20.63 -25.72 -17.96
CA ARG A 700 21.48 -24.60 -18.33
C ARG A 700 22.81 -25.04 -18.92
N LYS A 701 23.27 -24.26 -19.89
CA LYS A 701 24.63 -24.33 -20.43
C LYS A 701 25.41 -23.16 -19.88
N VAL A 702 26.51 -23.46 -19.17
CA VAL A 702 27.40 -22.48 -18.55
C VAL A 702 28.79 -22.54 -19.14
N GLN A 703 29.43 -21.38 -19.29
CA GLN A 703 30.78 -21.27 -19.81
C GLN A 703 31.49 -20.10 -19.16
N ALA A 704 32.77 -20.29 -18.82
CA ALA A 704 33.65 -19.21 -18.41
C ALA A 704 34.49 -18.74 -19.61
N LEU A 705 34.53 -17.43 -19.84
CA LEU A 705 35.27 -16.75 -20.89
C LEU A 705 36.28 -15.77 -20.28
N ASP A 706 37.20 -15.24 -21.09
CA ASP A 706 38.19 -14.20 -20.71
C ASP A 706 39.15 -14.68 -19.61
N LEU A 707 39.57 -15.93 -19.65
CA LEU A 707 40.41 -16.55 -18.62
C LEU A 707 41.93 -16.33 -18.83
N SER A 708 42.34 -15.90 -20.00
CA SER A 708 43.79 -15.65 -20.30
C SER A 708 44.41 -14.68 -19.31
N ASN A 709 45.59 -14.98 -18.80
CA ASN A 709 46.32 -14.21 -17.78
C ASN A 709 45.62 -14.14 -16.39
N ARG A 710 44.52 -14.88 -16.20
CA ARG A 710 43.76 -14.89 -14.91
C ARG A 710 43.74 -16.24 -14.24
N ILE A 711 43.97 -17.29 -14.97
CA ILE A 711 44.15 -18.66 -14.50
C ILE A 711 45.41 -19.23 -15.12
N SER A 712 46.08 -20.12 -14.42
CA SER A 712 47.24 -20.88 -14.94
C SER A 712 46.93 -21.51 -16.27
N ALA A 713 47.82 -21.33 -17.26
CA ALA A 713 47.62 -21.79 -18.65
C ALA A 713 47.19 -23.25 -18.78
N SER A 714 47.74 -24.12 -17.94
CA SER A 714 47.38 -25.55 -17.90
C SER A 714 45.94 -25.83 -17.43
N GLN A 715 45.29 -24.92 -16.72
CA GLN A 715 43.93 -25.05 -16.22
C GLN A 715 42.88 -24.39 -17.10
N ILE A 716 43.28 -23.49 -18.00
CA ILE A 716 42.36 -22.75 -18.88
C ILE A 716 41.44 -23.67 -19.69
N PRO A 717 41.93 -24.72 -20.33
CA PRO A 717 41.08 -25.58 -21.15
C PRO A 717 39.93 -26.24 -20.37
N LEU A 718 40.18 -26.68 -19.15
CA LEU A 718 39.15 -27.25 -18.26
C LEU A 718 38.20 -26.19 -17.71
N ALA A 719 38.73 -25.03 -17.30
CA ALA A 719 37.96 -23.92 -16.73
C ALA A 719 37.05 -23.21 -17.74
N SER A 720 37.49 -23.13 -19.02
CA SER A 720 36.73 -22.49 -20.12
C SER A 720 35.67 -23.39 -20.75
N ARG A 721 35.70 -24.69 -20.45
CA ARG A 721 34.77 -25.65 -21.05
C ARG A 721 33.33 -25.25 -20.78
N ALA A 722 32.52 -25.26 -21.83
CA ALA A 722 31.09 -25.17 -21.69
C ALA A 722 30.53 -26.47 -21.10
N ALA A 723 29.74 -26.36 -20.05
CA ALA A 723 29.10 -27.50 -19.40
C ALA A 723 27.57 -27.35 -19.37
N GLN A 724 26.88 -28.47 -19.61
CA GLN A 724 25.43 -28.57 -19.45
C GLN A 724 25.12 -29.03 -18.03
N ILE A 725 24.18 -28.35 -17.38
CA ILE A 725 23.76 -28.63 -16.01
C ILE A 725 22.25 -28.78 -15.96
N GLY A 726 21.78 -30.03 -15.78
CA GLY A 726 20.40 -30.34 -15.45
C GLY A 726 20.26 -30.49 -13.94
N MET A 727 19.44 -29.66 -13.30
CA MET A 727 19.29 -29.61 -11.83
C MET A 727 17.83 -29.59 -11.42
N PHE A 728 17.46 -30.43 -10.48
CA PHE A 728 16.22 -30.33 -9.73
C PHE A 728 16.51 -29.78 -8.34
N ALA A 729 15.73 -28.79 -7.90
CA ALA A 729 15.89 -28.14 -6.60
C ALA A 729 14.56 -27.92 -5.90
N LEU A 730 14.56 -28.06 -4.59
CA LEU A 730 13.46 -27.73 -3.70
C LEU A 730 13.90 -26.57 -2.81
N SER A 731 13.06 -25.54 -2.72
CA SER A 731 13.32 -24.37 -1.88
C SER A 731 12.15 -24.15 -0.92
N TYR A 732 12.46 -24.05 0.37
CA TYR A 732 11.51 -23.64 1.41
C TYR A 732 11.80 -22.19 1.80
N ILE A 733 10.78 -21.35 1.79
CA ILE A 733 10.89 -19.93 2.12
C ILE A 733 9.86 -19.59 3.18
N ASN A 734 10.34 -18.90 4.22
CA ASN A 734 9.53 -18.44 5.34
C ASN A 734 9.92 -17.01 5.71
N ASP A 735 9.02 -16.03 5.44
CA ASP A 735 9.26 -14.60 5.65
C ASP A 735 8.24 -14.02 6.63
N HIS A 736 8.70 -13.77 7.85
CA HIS A 736 7.93 -13.16 8.94
C HIS A 736 8.46 -11.77 9.32
N ARG A 737 9.16 -11.10 8.41
CA ARG A 737 9.62 -9.73 8.65
C ARG A 737 8.43 -8.76 8.66
N ASP A 738 8.50 -7.77 9.52
CA ASP A 738 7.53 -6.66 9.58
C ASP A 738 7.57 -5.81 8.30
N ASN A 739 8.75 -5.64 7.71
CA ASN A 739 8.95 -4.96 6.44
C ASN A 739 10.06 -5.65 5.63
N PRO A 740 9.79 -6.17 4.41
CA PRO A 740 10.80 -6.81 3.57
C PRO A 740 11.96 -5.90 3.14
N ILE A 741 11.74 -4.57 3.06
CA ILE A 741 12.75 -3.60 2.60
C ILE A 741 13.59 -3.07 3.76
N ASP A 742 13.00 -2.82 4.93
CA ASP A 742 13.67 -2.24 6.10
C ASP A 742 13.15 -2.93 7.36
N ALA A 743 13.56 -4.19 7.54
CA ALA A 743 13.09 -5.02 8.63
C ALA A 743 13.61 -4.55 9.98
N THR A 744 12.70 -4.43 10.96
CA THR A 744 13.01 -4.10 12.35
C THR A 744 12.69 -5.25 13.31
N ARG A 745 11.77 -6.14 12.92
CA ARG A 745 11.35 -7.32 13.70
C ARG A 745 11.08 -8.51 12.78
N GLY A 746 11.21 -9.71 13.35
CA GLY A 746 10.85 -10.93 12.65
C GLY A 746 12.03 -11.67 12.07
N SER A 747 11.76 -12.60 11.16
CA SER A 747 12.78 -13.45 10.57
C SER A 747 12.49 -13.76 9.11
N TYR A 748 13.55 -14.02 8.36
CA TYR A 748 13.51 -14.52 6.99
C TYR A 748 14.39 -15.76 6.90
N SER A 749 13.83 -16.89 6.49
CA SER A 749 14.53 -18.15 6.35
C SER A 749 14.32 -18.74 4.96
N VAL A 750 15.40 -19.15 4.35
CA VAL A 750 15.40 -19.87 3.08
C VAL A 750 16.27 -21.10 3.22
N ALA A 751 15.78 -22.23 2.74
CA ALA A 751 16.58 -23.43 2.56
C ALA A 751 16.34 -23.95 1.13
N ASP A 752 17.42 -24.18 0.39
CA ASP A 752 17.42 -24.69 -0.99
C ASP A 752 18.27 -25.94 -1.07
N ALA A 753 17.71 -27.02 -1.57
CA ALA A 753 18.41 -28.30 -1.78
C ALA A 753 18.23 -28.75 -3.23
N GLY A 754 19.31 -28.93 -3.93
CA GLY A 754 19.32 -29.30 -5.36
C GLY A 754 20.23 -30.46 -5.67
N VAL A 755 19.82 -31.22 -6.67
CA VAL A 755 20.60 -32.32 -7.25
C VAL A 755 20.81 -32.09 -8.73
N SER A 756 22.06 -32.08 -9.13
CA SER A 756 22.50 -32.11 -10.52
C SER A 756 22.95 -33.50 -10.89
N TRP A 757 22.29 -34.10 -11.87
CA TRP A 757 22.49 -35.51 -12.22
C TRP A 757 22.43 -35.74 -13.73
N SER A 758 23.20 -36.71 -14.21
CA SER A 758 23.25 -37.04 -15.63
C SER A 758 21.90 -37.44 -16.22
N GLY A 759 21.04 -38.13 -15.44
CA GLY A 759 19.67 -38.44 -15.85
C GLY A 759 18.77 -37.18 -16.04
N LEU A 760 19.16 -36.06 -15.52
CA LEU A 760 18.53 -34.74 -15.74
C LEU A 760 19.22 -33.95 -16.87
N GLY A 761 20.12 -34.55 -17.63
CA GLY A 761 20.88 -33.91 -18.72
C GLY A 761 22.13 -33.18 -18.25
N SER A 762 22.66 -33.48 -17.05
CA SER A 762 23.85 -32.80 -16.53
C SER A 762 25.14 -33.51 -16.93
N GLU A 763 26.15 -32.70 -17.29
CA GLU A 763 27.54 -33.16 -17.51
C GLU A 763 28.37 -33.08 -16.21
N ALA A 764 27.88 -32.44 -15.14
CA ALA A 764 28.52 -32.43 -13.83
C ALA A 764 27.50 -32.87 -12.77
N ASN A 765 27.87 -33.94 -12.02
CA ASN A 765 26.99 -34.41 -10.94
C ASN A 765 27.42 -33.82 -9.61
N PHE A 766 26.53 -33.09 -8.95
CA PHE A 766 26.77 -32.56 -7.63
C PHE A 766 25.47 -32.30 -6.87
N LEU A 767 25.56 -32.35 -5.56
CA LEU A 767 24.52 -31.91 -4.66
C LEU A 767 24.80 -30.47 -4.30
N ARG A 768 23.79 -29.62 -4.28
CA ARG A 768 23.84 -28.23 -3.81
C ARG A 768 22.88 -28.08 -2.65
N PHE A 769 23.38 -27.55 -1.56
CA PHE A 769 22.56 -27.12 -0.42
C PHE A 769 22.89 -25.68 -0.09
N SER A 770 21.90 -24.85 0.14
CA SER A 770 22.08 -23.53 0.71
C SER A 770 21.01 -23.21 1.74
N ALA A 771 21.41 -22.58 2.82
CA ALA A 771 20.52 -22.10 3.85
C ALA A 771 20.89 -20.66 4.23
N GLN A 772 19.89 -19.83 4.41
CA GLN A 772 20.04 -18.47 4.91
C GLN A 772 18.97 -18.24 5.98
N ASN A 773 19.39 -17.61 7.08
CA ASN A 773 18.48 -17.15 8.12
C ASN A 773 18.89 -15.75 8.55
N ALA A 774 17.99 -14.78 8.35
CA ALA A 774 18.12 -13.43 8.85
C ALA A 774 17.10 -13.21 9.97
N THR A 775 17.52 -12.62 11.08
CA THR A 775 16.67 -12.32 12.24
C THR A 775 16.86 -10.88 12.67
N TYR A 776 15.77 -10.26 13.10
CA TYR A 776 15.71 -8.85 13.46
C TYR A 776 15.04 -8.69 14.81
N TYR A 777 15.72 -8.02 15.74
CA TYR A 777 15.24 -7.75 17.08
C TYR A 777 15.28 -6.25 17.35
N ARG A 778 14.14 -5.63 17.52
CA ARG A 778 14.04 -4.24 17.94
C ARG A 778 14.30 -4.16 19.43
N LEU A 779 15.53 -3.76 19.80
CA LEU A 779 15.97 -3.66 21.18
C LEU A 779 15.39 -2.43 21.88
N THR A 780 15.34 -1.31 21.15
CA THR A 780 14.72 -0.07 21.59
C THR A 780 13.99 0.59 20.40
N PRO A 781 13.20 1.65 20.58
CA PRO A 781 12.57 2.35 19.47
C PRO A 781 13.55 2.85 18.39
N PHE A 782 14.80 3.09 18.75
CA PHE A 782 15.84 3.62 17.86
C PHE A 782 16.96 2.64 17.54
N MET A 783 16.92 1.40 18.09
CA MET A 783 18.01 0.42 17.94
C MET A 783 17.47 -0.94 17.54
N VAL A 784 17.99 -1.49 16.45
CA VAL A 784 17.67 -2.82 15.93
C VAL A 784 18.95 -3.65 15.87
N PHE A 785 18.93 -4.84 16.46
CA PHE A 785 19.93 -5.86 16.24
C PHE A 785 19.49 -6.76 15.10
N ALA A 786 20.34 -6.92 14.10
CA ALA A 786 20.11 -7.78 12.94
C ALA A 786 21.24 -8.80 12.78
N ARG A 787 20.87 -10.03 12.49
CA ARG A 787 21.80 -11.12 12.19
C ARG A 787 21.43 -11.77 10.89
N ASN A 788 22.41 -12.09 10.04
CA ASN A 788 22.22 -12.90 8.84
C ASN A 788 23.29 -13.99 8.78
N THR A 789 22.88 -15.24 8.77
CA THR A 789 23.77 -16.39 8.62
C THR A 789 23.45 -17.09 7.29
N ARG A 790 24.45 -17.32 6.48
CA ARG A 790 24.35 -18.01 5.20
C ARG A 790 25.37 -19.15 5.12
N LEU A 791 24.89 -20.33 4.79
CA LEU A 791 25.67 -21.53 4.54
C LEU A 791 25.32 -22.03 3.13
N ALA A 792 26.33 -22.34 2.32
CA ALA A 792 26.10 -23.00 1.04
C ALA A 792 27.19 -24.04 0.79
N ILE A 793 26.80 -25.17 0.22
CA ILE A 793 27.67 -26.34 0.01
C ILE A 793 27.37 -26.93 -1.33
N GLU A 794 28.40 -27.26 -2.07
CA GLU A 794 28.35 -28.07 -3.27
C GLU A 794 29.24 -29.29 -3.09
N SER A 795 28.69 -30.46 -3.30
CA SER A 795 29.44 -31.72 -3.18
C SER A 795 29.37 -32.52 -4.48
N PRO A 796 30.44 -32.61 -5.25
CA PRO A 796 30.46 -33.49 -6.42
C PRO A 796 30.38 -34.92 -5.99
N TYR A 797 29.70 -35.76 -6.80
CA TYR A 797 29.55 -37.21 -6.54
C TYR A 797 29.58 -38.04 -7.84
N GLY A 798 29.64 -39.35 -7.70
CA GLY A 798 29.66 -40.30 -8.78
C GLY A 798 31.07 -40.62 -9.30
N ALA A 799 31.15 -41.35 -10.42
CA ALA A 799 32.43 -41.72 -11.03
C ALA A 799 33.11 -40.53 -11.70
N LEU A 800 34.44 -40.48 -11.70
CA LEU A 800 35.22 -39.55 -12.51
C LEU A 800 34.78 -39.61 -13.96
N ARG A 801 34.53 -38.47 -14.58
CA ARG A 801 34.12 -38.40 -15.97
C ARG A 801 35.31 -38.13 -16.88
N HIS A 802 35.35 -38.80 -18.01
CA HIS A 802 36.26 -38.48 -19.10
C HIS A 802 35.79 -37.20 -19.77
N VAL A 803 36.60 -36.17 -19.73
CA VAL A 803 36.33 -34.89 -20.34
C VAL A 803 37.43 -34.64 -21.38
N THR A 804 37.04 -34.54 -22.64
CA THR A 804 37.97 -34.12 -23.68
C THR A 804 38.19 -32.63 -23.60
N VAL A 805 39.43 -32.23 -23.35
CA VAL A 805 39.85 -30.83 -23.24
C VAL A 805 40.77 -30.52 -24.39
N THR A 806 40.50 -29.51 -25.19
CA THR A 806 41.38 -29.04 -26.24
C THR A 806 42.45 -28.14 -25.65
N GLN A 807 43.71 -28.50 -25.76
CA GLN A 807 44.83 -27.70 -25.30
C GLN A 807 45.05 -26.46 -26.23
N PRO A 808 45.80 -25.43 -25.81
CA PRO A 808 46.09 -24.30 -26.65
C PRO A 808 46.84 -24.58 -27.95
N ASP A 809 47.53 -25.73 -28.02
CA ASP A 809 48.25 -26.26 -29.22
C ASP A 809 47.34 -27.02 -30.17
N GLY A 810 46.01 -27.12 -29.86
CA GLY A 810 45.01 -27.84 -30.62
C GLY A 810 44.94 -29.33 -30.33
N SER A 811 45.81 -29.89 -29.49
CA SER A 811 45.79 -31.27 -29.05
C SER A 811 44.59 -31.55 -28.13
N GLN A 812 44.02 -32.74 -28.23
CA GLN A 812 42.92 -33.18 -27.36
C GLN A 812 43.45 -34.09 -26.26
N GLN A 813 43.22 -33.67 -24.99
CA GLN A 813 43.57 -34.44 -23.81
C GLN A 813 42.30 -34.89 -23.10
N ILE A 814 42.21 -36.17 -22.75
CA ILE A 814 41.15 -36.69 -21.92
C ILE A 814 41.55 -36.51 -20.45
N VAL A 815 40.76 -35.71 -19.72
CA VAL A 815 40.96 -35.42 -18.30
C VAL A 815 39.84 -36.09 -17.51
N LEU A 816 40.19 -36.88 -16.50
CA LEU A 816 39.24 -37.41 -15.52
C LEU A 816 38.96 -36.36 -14.43
N THR A 817 37.74 -35.96 -14.31
CA THR A 817 37.39 -34.89 -13.35
C THR A 817 35.99 -35.03 -12.74
N HIS A 818 35.86 -34.60 -11.48
CA HIS A 818 34.60 -34.26 -10.80
C HIS A 818 34.40 -32.76 -10.69
N ALA A 819 35.28 -31.93 -11.25
CA ALA A 819 35.27 -30.51 -11.02
C ALA A 819 33.91 -29.87 -11.36
N ILE A 820 33.35 -29.12 -10.41
CA ILE A 820 32.19 -28.25 -10.63
C ILE A 820 32.66 -27.11 -11.54
N PRO A 821 31.91 -26.80 -12.62
CA PRO A 821 32.25 -25.72 -13.54
C PRO A 821 32.47 -24.39 -12.80
N LEU A 822 33.45 -23.62 -13.21
CA LEU A 822 33.84 -22.37 -12.57
C LEU A 822 32.67 -21.38 -12.34
N PRO A 823 31.72 -21.19 -13.32
CA PRO A 823 30.55 -20.33 -13.12
C PRO A 823 29.51 -20.85 -12.12
N GLU A 824 29.63 -22.10 -11.68
CA GLU A 824 28.71 -22.70 -10.68
C GLU A 824 29.25 -22.56 -9.25
N ARG A 825 30.56 -22.37 -9.06
CA ARG A 825 31.21 -22.28 -7.75
C ARG A 825 30.77 -21.05 -6.97
N PHE A 826 30.88 -21.12 -5.65
CA PHE A 826 30.60 -19.98 -4.78
C PHE A 826 31.74 -18.96 -4.80
N PHE A 827 31.35 -17.69 -4.71
CA PHE A 827 32.21 -16.51 -4.53
C PHE A 827 31.65 -15.64 -3.43
N LEU A 828 32.47 -14.87 -2.73
CA LEU A 828 32.08 -14.04 -1.59
C LEU A 828 32.87 -12.73 -1.58
N GLY A 829 32.28 -11.67 -1.06
CA GLY A 829 32.81 -10.30 -0.94
C GLY A 829 31.88 -9.28 -1.57
N GLY A 830 31.90 -8.07 -1.06
CA GLY A 830 31.06 -6.96 -1.54
C GLY A 830 30.08 -6.44 -0.49
N SER A 831 29.32 -5.41 -0.88
CA SER A 831 28.38 -4.69 0.00
C SER A 831 27.31 -5.58 0.65
N ASP A 832 26.87 -6.61 -0.06
CA ASP A 832 25.75 -7.47 0.34
C ASP A 832 26.21 -8.78 0.99
N SER A 833 27.50 -8.86 1.35
CA SER A 833 28.07 -10.07 1.91
C SER A 833 29.19 -9.76 2.91
N LEU A 834 30.47 -9.96 2.52
CA LEU A 834 31.64 -9.75 3.36
C LEU A 834 32.27 -8.39 3.04
N ARG A 835 31.93 -7.37 3.79
CA ARG A 835 32.28 -5.95 3.52
C ARG A 835 33.75 -5.59 3.81
N GLY A 836 34.56 -6.54 4.27
CA GLY A 836 36.02 -6.39 4.30
C GLY A 836 36.70 -6.66 2.96
N PHE A 837 35.95 -7.12 1.93
CA PHE A 837 36.47 -7.53 0.63
C PHE A 837 35.70 -6.86 -0.50
N SER A 838 36.40 -6.52 -1.57
CA SER A 838 35.76 -6.18 -2.83
C SER A 838 34.93 -7.34 -3.35
N ILE A 839 34.05 -7.10 -4.32
CA ILE A 839 33.12 -8.10 -4.85
C ILE A 839 33.86 -9.38 -5.27
N ASN A 840 33.40 -10.51 -4.72
CA ASN A 840 33.85 -11.86 -5.06
C ASN A 840 35.36 -12.11 -4.87
N GLN A 841 36.01 -11.41 -3.92
CA GLN A 841 37.46 -11.48 -3.68
C GLN A 841 37.87 -12.44 -2.55
N ALA A 842 36.97 -12.92 -1.74
CA ALA A 842 37.26 -13.88 -0.66
C ALA A 842 37.39 -15.31 -1.19
N GLY A 843 38.20 -16.13 -0.53
CA GLY A 843 38.31 -17.56 -0.80
C GLY A 843 39.53 -17.97 -1.63
N PRO A 844 39.50 -19.20 -2.16
CA PRO A 844 40.60 -19.79 -2.92
C PRO A 844 40.99 -19.01 -4.15
N ARG A 845 42.28 -18.96 -4.42
CA ARG A 845 42.88 -18.23 -5.54
C ARG A 845 43.81 -19.11 -6.36
N ASP A 846 43.97 -18.80 -7.62
CA ASP A 846 44.96 -19.43 -8.49
C ASP A 846 46.37 -19.13 -7.95
N PRO A 847 47.22 -20.14 -7.76
CA PRO A 847 48.51 -19.98 -7.12
C PRO A 847 49.54 -19.18 -7.94
N GLN A 848 49.35 -19.09 -9.26
CA GLN A 848 50.26 -18.39 -10.16
C GLN A 848 49.79 -16.95 -10.45
N THR A 849 48.51 -16.80 -10.66
CA THR A 849 47.90 -15.54 -11.10
C THR A 849 47.27 -14.71 -9.97
N GLY A 850 46.97 -15.34 -8.84
CA GLY A 850 46.33 -14.70 -7.69
C GLY A 850 44.85 -14.34 -7.87
N PHE A 851 44.22 -14.66 -8.99
CA PHE A 851 42.80 -14.39 -9.22
C PHE A 851 41.93 -15.38 -8.43
N PRO A 852 40.73 -14.94 -7.93
CA PRO A 852 39.82 -15.84 -7.21
C PRO A 852 39.24 -16.91 -8.12
N ILE A 853 39.28 -18.17 -7.68
CA ILE A 853 38.72 -19.33 -8.39
C ILE A 853 37.48 -19.92 -7.72
N GLY A 854 37.00 -19.26 -6.66
CA GLY A 854 35.85 -19.72 -5.92
C GLY A 854 36.03 -21.05 -5.19
N GLY A 855 34.99 -21.58 -4.60
CA GLY A 855 35.01 -22.84 -3.89
C GLY A 855 33.63 -23.47 -3.81
N ASN A 856 33.59 -24.65 -3.23
CA ASN A 856 32.39 -25.48 -3.15
C ASN A 856 31.67 -25.41 -1.79
N ALA A 857 32.19 -24.60 -0.86
CA ALA A 857 31.53 -24.34 0.42
C ALA A 857 31.67 -22.85 0.77
N LEU A 858 30.61 -22.27 1.32
CA LEU A 858 30.55 -20.90 1.72
C LEU A 858 29.91 -20.81 3.11
N PHE A 859 30.53 -20.00 3.97
CA PHE A 859 29.93 -19.59 5.23
C PHE A 859 30.04 -18.07 5.35
N LEU A 860 28.94 -17.43 5.75
CA LEU A 860 28.87 -16.02 6.06
C LEU A 860 27.99 -15.83 7.29
N ASN A 861 28.45 -15.06 8.25
CA ASN A 861 27.62 -14.56 9.33
C ASN A 861 27.86 -13.07 9.50
N SER A 862 26.80 -12.28 9.34
CA SER A 862 26.80 -10.83 9.48
C SER A 862 25.97 -10.45 10.68
N LEU A 863 26.54 -9.63 11.56
CA LEU A 863 25.87 -9.02 12.71
C LEU A 863 25.82 -7.52 12.47
N GLU A 864 24.69 -6.90 12.70
CA GLU A 864 24.52 -5.46 12.61
C GLU A 864 23.80 -4.91 13.82
N LEU A 865 24.29 -3.80 14.31
CA LEU A 865 23.60 -2.96 15.27
C LEU A 865 23.24 -1.66 14.56
N ARG A 866 21.96 -1.49 14.28
CA ARG A 866 21.40 -0.39 13.50
C ARG A 866 20.80 0.64 14.44
N PHE A 867 21.18 1.90 14.29
CA PHE A 867 20.68 3.05 15.02
C PHE A 867 19.95 3.99 14.09
N SER A 868 18.73 4.38 14.45
CA SER A 868 17.92 5.34 13.69
C SER A 868 17.81 6.67 14.43
N PHE A 869 17.92 7.79 13.67
CA PHE A 869 17.87 9.16 14.18
C PHE A 869 16.97 10.04 13.31
N ALA A 870 16.68 11.24 13.79
CA ALA A 870 15.94 12.26 13.05
C ALA A 870 14.63 11.74 12.43
N GLN A 871 13.75 11.18 13.26
CA GLN A 871 12.49 10.57 12.83
C GLN A 871 12.70 9.47 11.77
N ASP A 872 13.66 8.60 12.00
CA ASP A 872 14.04 7.48 11.15
C ASP A 872 14.60 7.85 9.76
N ARG A 873 14.94 9.10 9.49
CA ARG A 873 15.52 9.51 8.20
C ARG A 873 17.00 9.19 8.06
N LEU A 874 17.75 9.27 9.15
CA LEU A 874 19.19 9.00 9.20
C LEU A 874 19.44 7.77 10.06
N GLY A 875 20.45 6.99 9.71
CA GLY A 875 20.86 5.83 10.49
C GLY A 875 22.38 5.64 10.49
N VAL A 876 22.86 4.98 11.54
CA VAL A 876 24.22 4.48 11.64
C VAL A 876 24.15 2.98 11.91
N VAL A 877 25.02 2.22 11.28
CA VAL A 877 25.14 0.78 11.43
C VAL A 877 26.55 0.44 11.86
N LEU A 878 26.70 -0.25 12.95
CA LEU A 878 27.93 -0.95 13.30
C LEU A 878 27.79 -2.39 12.83
N PHE A 879 28.77 -2.91 12.11
CA PHE A 879 28.67 -4.28 11.62
C PHE A 879 29.93 -5.10 11.85
N HIS A 880 29.71 -6.39 11.99
CA HIS A 880 30.74 -7.43 12.02
C HIS A 880 30.34 -8.52 11.03
N ASP A 881 31.15 -8.70 9.99
CA ASP A 881 30.99 -9.77 9.03
C ASP A 881 32.11 -10.80 9.24
N MET A 882 31.74 -12.07 9.29
CA MET A 882 32.69 -13.18 9.36
C MET A 882 32.31 -14.25 8.36
N GLY A 883 33.30 -14.82 7.70
CA GLY A 883 33.04 -15.90 6.76
C GLY A 883 34.18 -16.09 5.78
N ASN A 884 34.00 -17.02 4.88
CA ASN A 884 34.89 -17.25 3.72
C ASN A 884 34.21 -18.18 2.71
N VAL A 885 34.85 -18.34 1.56
CA VAL A 885 34.63 -19.44 0.63
C VAL A 885 35.74 -20.47 0.82
N TYR A 886 35.39 -21.73 0.83
CA TYR A 886 36.31 -22.84 1.06
C TYR A 886 36.27 -23.77 -0.16
N SER A 887 37.39 -24.44 -0.46
CA SER A 887 37.48 -25.35 -1.61
C SER A 887 36.51 -26.53 -1.48
N SER A 888 36.20 -26.98 -0.26
CA SER A 888 35.17 -27.99 0.06
C SER A 888 34.71 -27.88 1.49
N ILE A 889 33.57 -28.53 1.84
CA ILE A 889 33.05 -28.57 3.20
C ILE A 889 34.06 -29.13 4.21
N ARG A 890 34.89 -30.10 3.81
CA ARG A 890 35.93 -30.72 4.68
C ARG A 890 37.04 -29.72 5.05
N ARG A 891 37.21 -28.69 4.24
CA ARG A 891 38.19 -27.61 4.44
C ARG A 891 37.64 -26.42 5.20
N MET A 892 36.38 -26.44 5.54
CA MET A 892 35.71 -25.37 6.31
C MET A 892 36.16 -25.39 7.77
N LYS A 893 37.03 -24.42 8.13
CA LYS A 893 37.56 -24.27 9.50
C LYS A 893 37.08 -22.93 10.09
N LEU A 894 35.88 -22.93 10.67
CA LEU A 894 35.22 -21.74 11.17
C LEU A 894 35.96 -21.06 12.33
N LEU A 895 36.68 -21.81 13.15
CA LEU A 895 37.43 -21.32 14.33
C LEU A 895 38.88 -20.97 14.04
N LYS A 896 39.33 -21.12 12.79
CA LYS A 896 40.69 -20.75 12.41
C LYS A 896 40.70 -19.31 11.88
N PHE A 897 41.36 -18.39 12.58
CA PHE A 897 41.33 -16.95 12.29
C PHE A 897 42.62 -16.45 11.62
N TYR A 898 43.58 -17.29 11.33
CA TYR A 898 44.86 -16.93 10.73
C TYR A 898 45.19 -17.80 9.53
N GLN A 899 45.90 -17.24 8.62
CA GLN A 899 46.37 -17.89 7.40
C GLN A 899 47.81 -18.40 7.62
N ASN A 900 48.06 -19.69 7.53
CA ASN A 900 49.37 -20.28 7.74
C ASN A 900 50.34 -19.95 6.60
N SER A 901 49.87 -20.02 5.35
CA SER A 901 50.65 -19.71 4.16
C SER A 901 49.84 -18.90 3.16
N PRO A 902 50.42 -18.24 2.18
CA PRO A 902 49.70 -17.51 1.14
C PRO A 902 48.79 -18.39 0.26
N THR A 903 48.91 -19.74 0.35
CA THR A 903 48.05 -20.71 -0.34
C THR A 903 47.00 -21.34 0.55
N ASP A 904 47.00 -20.98 1.85
CA ASP A 904 46.07 -21.49 2.84
C ASP A 904 44.82 -20.59 2.91
N PHE A 905 43.71 -21.08 2.34
CA PHE A 905 42.42 -20.36 2.36
C PHE A 905 41.40 -21.03 3.32
N ASP A 906 41.85 -22.01 4.12
CA ASP A 906 41.02 -22.77 5.07
C ASP A 906 40.88 -22.05 6.41
N TYR A 907 40.57 -20.77 6.42
CA TYR A 907 40.40 -19.93 7.62
C TYR A 907 39.23 -18.97 7.47
N THR A 908 38.72 -18.44 8.55
CA THR A 908 37.60 -17.51 8.55
C THR A 908 38.11 -16.07 8.57
N VAL A 909 37.59 -15.26 7.71
CA VAL A 909 37.89 -13.83 7.62
C VAL A 909 36.91 -13.04 8.47
N HIS A 910 37.42 -11.98 9.12
CA HIS A 910 36.62 -11.05 9.91
C HIS A 910 36.75 -9.65 9.37
N ALA A 911 35.61 -8.97 9.27
CA ALA A 911 35.56 -7.55 8.93
C ALA A 911 34.69 -6.81 9.93
N LEU A 912 35.14 -5.65 10.36
CA LEU A 912 34.40 -4.72 11.20
C LEU A 912 34.15 -3.44 10.39
N GLY A 913 33.08 -2.75 10.67
CA GLY A 913 32.85 -1.49 9.96
C GLY A 913 31.70 -0.67 10.48
N ILE A 914 31.57 0.48 9.83
CA ILE A 914 30.52 1.45 10.09
C ILE A 914 29.80 1.78 8.78
N GLY A 915 28.48 1.89 8.84
CA GLY A 915 27.62 2.29 7.74
C GLY A 915 26.78 3.51 8.09
N PHE A 916 26.54 4.35 7.11
CA PHE A 916 25.63 5.49 7.21
C PHE A 916 24.45 5.25 6.28
N LEU A 917 23.24 5.42 6.80
CA LEU A 917 21.99 5.23 6.07
C LEU A 917 21.25 6.55 5.95
N TYR A 918 20.69 6.77 4.76
CA TYR A 918 19.71 7.83 4.52
C TYR A 918 18.48 7.23 3.85
N LYS A 919 17.33 7.24 4.54
CA LYS A 919 16.10 6.66 4.01
C LYS A 919 15.50 7.53 2.94
N THR A 920 15.28 6.95 1.77
CA THR A 920 14.61 7.57 0.62
C THR A 920 13.32 6.82 0.27
N PRO A 921 12.38 7.43 -0.48
CA PRO A 921 11.15 6.74 -0.91
C PRO A 921 11.38 5.46 -1.73
N VAL A 922 12.56 5.34 -2.37
CA VAL A 922 12.94 4.16 -3.19
C VAL A 922 13.80 3.16 -2.44
N GLY A 923 14.05 3.37 -1.15
CA GLY A 923 14.89 2.54 -0.29
C GLY A 923 16.03 3.32 0.37
N PRO A 924 16.67 2.77 1.39
CA PRO A 924 17.78 3.44 2.07
C PRO A 924 19.01 3.54 1.17
N LEU A 925 19.57 4.71 1.05
CA LEU A 925 20.91 4.94 0.52
C LEU A 925 21.93 4.65 1.62
N ARG A 926 22.89 3.79 1.35
CA ARG A 926 23.85 3.29 2.34
C ARG A 926 25.28 3.49 1.87
N PHE A 927 26.12 4.02 2.77
CA PHE A 927 27.55 4.12 2.60
C PHE A 927 28.25 3.37 3.71
N ASP A 928 28.98 2.30 3.37
CA ASP A 928 29.70 1.46 4.32
C ASP A 928 31.20 1.58 4.17
N VAL A 929 31.89 1.59 5.30
CA VAL A 929 33.33 1.47 5.41
C VAL A 929 33.67 0.20 6.17
N GLY A 930 34.28 -0.77 5.50
CA GLY A 930 34.67 -2.05 6.09
C GLY A 930 36.18 -2.18 6.26
N TYR A 931 36.60 -2.67 7.43
CA TYR A 931 38.00 -2.96 7.75
C TYR A 931 38.18 -4.47 7.91
N ALA A 932 38.99 -5.09 7.05
CA ALA A 932 39.38 -6.48 7.17
C ALA A 932 40.43 -6.66 8.29
N VAL A 933 40.04 -7.40 9.34
CA VAL A 933 40.89 -7.64 10.51
C VAL A 933 42.08 -8.52 10.12
N ASN A 934 41.80 -9.61 9.39
CA ASN A 934 42.78 -10.59 8.92
C ASN A 934 42.70 -10.77 7.38
N PRO A 935 43.17 -9.76 6.60
CA PRO A 935 43.07 -9.74 5.13
C PRO A 935 43.90 -10.85 4.50
N THR A 936 43.36 -11.43 3.42
CA THR A 936 43.96 -12.54 2.69
C THR A 936 45.28 -12.15 2.05
N ARG A 937 46.34 -12.98 2.28
CA ARG A 937 47.59 -13.00 1.54
C ARG A 937 47.47 -14.04 0.42
N TYR A 938 48.07 -13.75 -0.73
CA TYR A 938 48.04 -14.64 -1.89
C TYR A 938 49.31 -14.51 -2.71
N GLN A 939 49.60 -15.50 -3.54
CA GLN A 939 50.75 -15.54 -4.40
C GLN A 939 50.39 -15.03 -5.82
N VAL A 940 51.36 -14.40 -6.47
CA VAL A 940 51.30 -14.00 -7.88
C VAL A 940 52.66 -14.24 -8.49
N ALA A 941 52.73 -14.70 -9.74
CA ALA A 941 53.95 -14.81 -10.49
C ALA A 941 54.55 -13.41 -10.74
N GLY A 942 55.73 -13.16 -10.21
CA GLY A 942 56.52 -11.95 -10.43
C GLY A 942 57.72 -12.19 -11.35
N GLN A 943 58.51 -11.14 -11.61
CA GLN A 943 59.66 -11.26 -12.49
C GLN A 943 60.75 -12.18 -11.93
N ASN A 944 60.91 -12.28 -10.60
CA ASN A 944 61.91 -13.06 -9.90
C ASN A 944 61.38 -14.29 -9.16
N GLY A 945 60.19 -14.79 -9.52
CA GLY A 945 59.52 -15.89 -8.82
C GLY A 945 58.15 -15.54 -8.29
N LEU A 946 57.65 -16.30 -7.31
CA LEU A 946 56.32 -16.05 -6.69
C LEU A 946 56.39 -14.93 -5.65
N GLU A 947 55.68 -13.86 -5.87
CA GLU A 947 55.53 -12.74 -4.95
C GLU A 947 54.28 -12.95 -4.06
N VAL A 948 54.43 -12.59 -2.76
CA VAL A 948 53.31 -12.60 -1.82
C VAL A 948 52.67 -11.20 -1.77
N ARG A 949 51.42 -11.12 -2.15
CA ARG A 949 50.59 -9.92 -2.05
C ARG A 949 49.49 -10.04 -1.01
N ARG A 950 48.95 -8.91 -0.57
CA ARG A 950 47.84 -8.85 0.39
C ARG A 950 46.72 -8.02 -0.17
N LEU A 951 45.46 -8.42 0.13
CA LEU A 951 44.30 -7.59 -0.19
C LEU A 951 44.22 -6.33 0.71
N PRO A 952 43.70 -5.22 0.19
CA PRO A 952 43.50 -4.01 0.98
C PRO A 952 42.65 -4.24 2.22
N ARG A 953 43.03 -3.58 3.33
CA ARG A 953 42.31 -3.71 4.60
C ARG A 953 41.00 -2.93 4.64
N ILE A 954 40.96 -1.79 3.91
CA ILE A 954 39.79 -0.88 3.94
C ILE A 954 39.06 -0.99 2.62
N GLN A 955 37.78 -1.11 2.69
CA GLN A 955 36.86 -1.11 1.55
C GLN A 955 35.72 -0.10 1.78
N TYR A 956 35.29 0.54 0.68
CA TYR A 956 34.20 1.50 0.67
C TYR A 956 33.09 0.96 -0.25
N PHE A 957 31.83 1.07 0.21
CA PHE A 957 30.67 0.63 -0.55
C PHE A 957 29.59 1.68 -0.53
N LEU A 958 28.98 1.91 -1.69
CA LEU A 958 27.77 2.71 -1.82
C LEU A 958 26.69 1.81 -2.40
N SER A 959 25.58 1.68 -1.71
CA SER A 959 24.47 0.81 -2.12
C SER A 959 23.12 1.47 -1.87
N ILE A 960 22.09 1.00 -2.58
CA ILE A 960 20.68 1.34 -2.37
C ILE A 960 19.97 0.08 -1.88
N GLY A 961 19.32 0.14 -0.71
CA GLY A 961 18.71 -0.99 -0.05
C GLY A 961 19.41 -1.43 1.23
N GLN A 962 18.94 -2.52 1.83
CA GLN A 962 19.58 -3.17 2.97
C GLN A 962 20.65 -4.16 2.50
N SER A 963 21.66 -4.44 3.33
CA SER A 963 22.71 -5.41 3.02
C SER A 963 22.20 -6.86 3.04
N PHE A 964 21.06 -7.13 3.71
CA PHE A 964 20.40 -8.44 3.76
C PHE A 964 18.96 -8.31 4.28
#